data_4c8789fbfc62a62d82d60c75b63611df
#
_entry.id   4c8789fbfc62a62d82d60c75b63611df
#
_cell.length_a   1.000
_cell.length_b   1.000
_cell.length_c   1.000
_cell.angle_alpha   90.00
_cell.angle_beta   90.00
_cell.angle_gamma   90.00
#
_symmetry.space_group_name_H-M   'P 1'
#
loop_
_entity.id
_entity.type
_entity.pdbx_description
1 polymer ?
#
loop_
_entity_poly.entity_id
_entity_poly.type
_entity_poly.pdbx_seq_one_letter_code
_entity_poly.pdbx_strand_id
1 'polypeptide(L)'
;MELVVLPLELIQQFKPSDFPSQHEYEAWLKRNLKVLEAGLILYPHLPLDKVDNSAQRLRRIIRGALENPMDIGKSTESMQTFRSVVLSLACRSSDGSVPESCHWADGFPLNLWIYKTLLEACFDSDENTDVIEEVDEILELTKKTWVMLGINDMLHNICFSWVLFHRYVSTGEVEYDLLFASSNILAEVEKDTKATKDPFYAKTLSSTLSLMLSWAEKRLLTYHDTFHNDNIESMESLVSLAALSAKILAEDISHEYNRKRKEADVACTIIEKYIRSSLHAVFSQKLEKLDPSKHLSGKQNKVFPTLSVLAREITELAYNEKAVFSPILKRWHPLPAGVAVATLHVCYGKVLKQYVEGIAELTPDAIKVLTDADKLEKDLVQIAVEDSAESEDGGKSIIMEMQPYEAEAVVANLVKSWIKIRLDRLGEWVDRNLQKEQRNPQANKEGFAPSAIEVLRIIDDTLESFFLLPVPMHAVLLPELVSGLDKSLQQYILKAKSGCGNRNTFIPVMPALTRCSKKSKQHGVFRKKEKSQMTQRRKAHDGTTNGGNSSDVDIPQLCFRVNTMQRIRMELGVLEKRIVAHFSSSKSATDNDIANGVSSKFKLSPAATVESIHQLCECIAYKLVFRDLSHLLWDGLYVGEVSSTRIETFLQELEQYLEIISSTVHDKVRTRVIVQIMHASFDGFLFVLLAGGPSRAFSLQDSSIIEEDFKLLTDLFWSNGDGLPAELIEKHSTTVRVVLPLFHMDTEYIIQQFSELTMEMYGSSAKSRLPLPPTAEQWSPREPNTLLRVLCYRNDEAAAKFLKKHYNLPRKV
;
A
#
# COMPACT_ATOMS: atom_id res chain seq x y z
N MET A 1 27.33 -54.57 42.77
CA MET A 1 26.15 -54.54 43.67
C MET A 1 26.44 -55.27 44.95
N GLU A 2 26.88 -56.54 44.89
CA GLU A 2 27.21 -57.40 46.02
C GLU A 2 28.22 -56.78 46.96
N LEU A 3 29.20 -56.04 46.49
CA LEU A 3 30.26 -55.35 47.26
C LEU A 3 29.77 -54.26 48.23
N VAL A 4 28.60 -53.79 48.09
CA VAL A 4 28.01 -52.72 48.91
C VAL A 4 26.85 -53.20 49.77
N VAL A 5 25.84 -53.87 49.16
CA VAL A 5 24.63 -54.28 49.82
C VAL A 5 24.88 -55.51 50.74
N LEU A 6 25.53 -56.50 50.17
CA LEU A 6 25.79 -57.76 50.91
C LEU A 6 26.63 -57.53 52.18
N PRO A 7 27.77 -56.80 52.23
CA PRO A 7 28.45 -56.53 53.46
C PRO A 7 27.58 -55.79 54.47
N LEU A 8 26.71 -54.82 54.03
CA LEU A 8 25.83 -54.13 54.98
C LEU A 8 24.79 -55.03 55.58
N GLU A 9 24.16 -55.87 54.80
CA GLU A 9 23.20 -56.91 55.34
C GLU A 9 23.82 -57.87 56.24
N LEU A 10 24.98 -58.42 55.84
CA LEU A 10 25.68 -59.39 56.64
C LEU A 10 26.12 -58.78 58.01
N ILE A 11 26.62 -57.54 58.06
CA ILE A 11 26.99 -56.84 59.24
C ILE A 11 25.77 -56.62 60.16
N GLN A 12 24.58 -56.48 59.65
CA GLN A 12 23.35 -56.31 60.42
C GLN A 12 22.78 -57.62 60.95
N GLN A 13 22.90 -58.73 60.21
CA GLN A 13 22.29 -60.01 60.55
C GLN A 13 23.16 -60.80 61.55
N PHE A 14 24.50 -60.80 61.43
CA PHE A 14 25.32 -61.59 62.23
C PHE A 14 25.80 -60.86 63.49
N LYS A 15 25.85 -61.54 64.63
CA LYS A 15 26.23 -61.01 65.88
C LYS A 15 27.52 -61.75 66.35
N PRO A 16 28.30 -61.22 67.38
CA PRO A 16 29.46 -61.87 67.88
C PRO A 16 29.17 -63.28 68.42
N SER A 17 27.93 -63.48 68.93
CA SER A 17 27.50 -64.80 69.44
C SER A 17 27.37 -65.88 68.34
N ASP A 18 27.32 -65.50 67.10
CA ASP A 18 27.14 -66.44 65.97
C ASP A 18 28.47 -66.98 65.42
N PHE A 19 29.58 -66.57 66.03
CA PHE A 19 30.91 -66.99 65.73
C PHE A 19 31.54 -67.79 66.90
N PRO A 20 32.45 -68.78 66.60
CA PRO A 20 33.10 -69.57 67.62
C PRO A 20 33.98 -68.76 68.52
N SER A 21 34.54 -67.63 68.05
CA SER A 21 35.40 -66.79 68.90
C SER A 21 35.27 -65.31 68.50
N GLN A 22 35.51 -64.44 69.49
CA GLN A 22 35.52 -62.97 69.22
C GLN A 22 36.54 -62.60 68.21
N HIS A 23 37.64 -63.21 68.05
CA HIS A 23 38.67 -62.97 67.07
C HIS A 23 38.25 -63.31 65.65
N GLU A 24 37.52 -64.38 65.46
CA GLU A 24 36.96 -64.76 64.20
C GLU A 24 35.85 -63.77 63.71
N TYR A 25 34.97 -63.32 64.62
CA TYR A 25 34.04 -62.29 64.31
C TYR A 25 34.72 -60.94 63.93
N GLU A 26 35.71 -60.53 64.65
CA GLU A 26 36.48 -59.29 64.27
C GLU A 26 37.21 -59.46 62.93
N ALA A 27 37.78 -60.60 62.65
CA ALA A 27 38.41 -60.86 61.39
C ALA A 27 37.36 -60.85 60.21
N TRP A 28 36.22 -61.42 60.46
CA TRP A 28 35.08 -61.41 59.51
C TRP A 28 34.53 -59.97 59.26
N LEU A 29 34.30 -59.23 60.35
CA LEU A 29 33.87 -57.87 60.32
C LEU A 29 34.84 -56.98 59.53
N LYS A 30 36.14 -57.05 59.82
CA LYS A 30 37.13 -56.30 59.08
C LYS A 30 37.14 -56.64 57.56
N ARG A 31 36.93 -57.90 57.22
CA ARG A 31 36.87 -58.33 55.82
C ARG A 31 35.68 -57.74 55.12
N ASN A 32 34.48 -57.76 55.77
CA ASN A 32 33.29 -57.16 55.21
C ASN A 32 33.40 -55.63 55.11
N LEU A 33 33.99 -54.98 56.06
CA LEU A 33 34.23 -53.52 56.01
C LEU A 33 35.23 -53.14 54.93
N LYS A 34 36.23 -53.98 54.58
CA LYS A 34 37.14 -53.73 53.47
C LYS A 34 36.43 -53.96 52.11
N VAL A 35 35.59 -54.97 52.09
CA VAL A 35 34.78 -55.20 50.88
C VAL A 35 33.80 -54.02 50.62
N LEU A 36 33.18 -53.54 51.66
CA LEU A 36 32.31 -52.36 51.62
C LEU A 36 33.08 -51.09 51.17
N GLU A 37 34.28 -50.84 51.72
CA GLU A 37 35.15 -49.71 51.33
C GLU A 37 35.50 -49.79 49.82
N ALA A 38 35.92 -50.98 49.41
CA ALA A 38 36.24 -51.21 47.98
C ALA A 38 35.02 -51.00 47.07
N GLY A 39 33.81 -51.50 47.45
CA GLY A 39 32.58 -51.31 46.71
C GLY A 39 32.20 -49.83 46.65
N LEU A 40 32.34 -49.09 47.74
CA LEU A 40 32.04 -47.63 47.74
C LEU A 40 33.01 -46.79 46.87
N ILE A 41 34.28 -47.27 46.71
CA ILE A 41 35.29 -46.61 45.87
C ILE A 41 35.01 -46.88 44.38
N LEU A 42 34.56 -48.08 44.06
CA LEU A 42 34.26 -48.49 42.65
C LEU A 42 33.04 -47.78 42.09
N TYR A 43 32.17 -47.21 42.89
CA TYR A 43 30.97 -46.50 42.48
C TYR A 43 31.14 -45.00 42.66
N PRO A 44 31.53 -44.26 41.57
CA PRO A 44 31.88 -42.83 41.63
C PRO A 44 30.71 -41.90 41.96
N HIS A 45 29.48 -42.38 41.88
CA HIS A 45 28.29 -41.59 42.21
C HIS A 45 28.01 -41.53 43.75
N LEU A 46 28.64 -42.38 44.49
CA LEU A 46 28.72 -42.21 45.93
C LEU A 46 29.97 -41.39 46.24
N PRO A 47 29.83 -40.11 46.62
CA PRO A 47 30.98 -39.23 46.75
C PRO A 47 31.81 -39.63 47.97
N LEU A 48 32.76 -40.49 47.73
CA LEU A 48 33.89 -40.75 48.67
C LEU A 48 35.01 -39.73 48.41
N ASP A 49 34.66 -38.61 47.78
CA ASP A 49 35.61 -37.56 47.46
C ASP A 49 36.20 -36.93 48.72
N LYS A 50 37.42 -36.41 48.61
CA LYS A 50 38.19 -35.86 49.79
C LYS A 50 37.50 -34.64 50.41
N VAL A 51 36.57 -34.01 49.68
CA VAL A 51 35.86 -32.79 50.08
C VAL A 51 34.53 -33.09 50.79
N ASP A 52 33.94 -34.27 50.65
CA ASP A 52 32.65 -34.60 51.26
C ASP A 52 32.83 -35.01 52.73
N ASN A 53 32.19 -34.22 53.57
CA ASN A 53 32.21 -34.45 55.02
C ASN A 53 31.62 -35.82 55.40
N SER A 54 30.54 -36.26 54.75
CA SER A 54 29.91 -37.57 55.03
C SER A 54 30.78 -38.71 54.52
N ALA A 55 31.40 -38.61 53.37
CA ALA A 55 32.32 -39.59 52.85
C ALA A 55 33.59 -39.69 53.69
N GLN A 56 34.12 -38.57 54.18
CA GLN A 56 35.28 -38.56 55.12
C GLN A 56 34.93 -39.20 56.48
N ARG A 57 33.69 -38.92 56.95
CA ARG A 57 33.19 -39.53 58.20
C ARG A 57 33.02 -41.04 58.03
N LEU A 58 32.49 -41.53 56.97
CA LEU A 58 32.36 -42.93 56.64
C LEU A 58 33.76 -43.62 56.63
N ARG A 59 34.69 -43.04 55.85
CA ARG A 59 36.07 -43.54 55.79
C ARG A 59 36.73 -43.62 57.17
N ARG A 60 36.54 -42.59 58.02
CA ARG A 60 37.06 -42.61 59.43
C ARG A 60 36.43 -43.75 60.25
N ILE A 61 35.11 -43.97 60.12
CA ILE A 61 34.41 -45.03 60.85
C ILE A 61 34.91 -46.39 60.36
N ILE A 62 35.02 -46.62 59.09
CA ILE A 62 35.52 -47.90 58.53
C ILE A 62 36.95 -48.16 58.93
N ARG A 63 37.82 -47.12 58.85
CA ARG A 63 39.25 -47.28 59.35
C ARG A 63 39.33 -47.54 60.82
N GLY A 64 38.60 -46.82 61.65
CA GLY A 64 38.54 -47.05 63.07
C GLY A 64 38.06 -48.44 63.46
N ALA A 65 37.03 -48.94 62.69
CA ALA A 65 36.51 -50.30 62.88
C ALA A 65 37.49 -51.39 62.37
N LEU A 66 38.38 -51.05 61.44
CA LEU A 66 39.46 -51.98 61.02
C LEU A 66 40.63 -52.06 62.02
N GLU A 67 40.83 -51.03 62.82
CA GLU A 67 41.91 -50.98 63.83
C GLU A 67 41.43 -51.48 65.14
N ASN A 68 40.23 -51.16 65.58
CA ASN A 68 39.69 -51.58 66.88
C ASN A 68 38.35 -52.33 66.70
N PRO A 69 37.96 -53.27 67.53
CA PRO A 69 36.67 -53.95 67.41
C PRO A 69 35.52 -52.95 67.63
N MET A 70 34.59 -52.96 66.69
CA MET A 70 33.43 -52.13 66.76
C MET A 70 32.27 -52.87 67.47
N ASP A 71 31.69 -52.24 68.50
CA ASP A 71 30.48 -52.82 69.10
C ASP A 71 29.30 -52.67 68.20
N ILE A 72 28.77 -53.78 67.71
CA ILE A 72 27.73 -53.90 66.67
C ILE A 72 26.32 -54.07 67.22
N GLY A 73 26.12 -53.88 68.56
CA GLY A 73 24.80 -53.87 69.13
C GLY A 73 23.91 -52.88 68.41
N LYS A 74 22.62 -53.26 67.99
CA LYS A 74 21.68 -52.42 67.27
C LYS A 74 21.46 -51.05 67.88
N SER A 75 21.80 -50.86 69.12
CA SER A 75 21.68 -49.63 69.94
C SER A 75 23.02 -48.91 70.19
N THR A 76 24.16 -49.41 69.69
CA THR A 76 25.47 -48.79 69.95
C THR A 76 25.61 -47.51 69.11
N GLU A 77 26.16 -46.48 69.73
CA GLU A 77 26.38 -45.17 69.15
C GLU A 77 27.20 -45.23 67.84
N SER A 78 28.17 -46.11 67.75
CA SER A 78 29.04 -46.36 66.61
C SER A 78 28.26 -46.91 65.42
N MET A 79 27.37 -47.88 65.60
CA MET A 79 26.54 -48.50 64.60
C MET A 79 25.43 -47.56 64.18
N GLN A 80 24.83 -46.80 65.08
CA GLN A 80 23.84 -45.79 64.74
C GLN A 80 24.47 -44.68 63.90
N THR A 81 25.69 -44.25 64.29
CA THR A 81 26.43 -43.24 63.52
C THR A 81 26.82 -43.77 62.11
N PHE A 82 27.28 -45.02 62.05
CA PHE A 82 27.60 -45.66 60.75
C PHE A 82 26.39 -45.75 59.83
N ARG A 83 25.27 -46.23 60.38
CA ARG A 83 23.96 -46.28 59.63
C ARG A 83 23.52 -44.88 59.14
N SER A 84 23.53 -43.91 60.07
CA SER A 84 23.18 -42.54 59.76
C SER A 84 24.05 -41.95 58.62
N VAL A 85 25.35 -42.16 58.59
CA VAL A 85 26.26 -41.68 57.57
C VAL A 85 26.03 -42.44 56.26
N VAL A 86 25.86 -43.76 56.28
CA VAL A 86 25.53 -44.56 55.05
C VAL A 86 24.20 -44.12 54.48
N LEU A 87 23.17 -43.96 55.35
CA LEU A 87 21.86 -43.45 54.93
C LEU A 87 21.97 -42.05 54.31
N SER A 88 22.75 -41.16 54.95
CA SER A 88 22.90 -39.79 54.37
C SER A 88 23.58 -39.78 52.98
N LEU A 89 24.51 -40.71 52.76
CA LEU A 89 25.15 -40.86 51.46
C LEU A 89 24.23 -41.55 50.40
N ALA A 90 23.48 -42.59 50.90
CA ALA A 90 22.58 -43.33 50.02
C ALA A 90 21.35 -42.53 49.63
N CYS A 91 20.82 -41.68 50.48
CA CYS A 91 19.61 -40.90 50.32
C CYS A 91 19.86 -39.54 49.72
N ARG A 92 21.03 -39.22 49.20
CA ARG A 92 21.26 -37.98 48.47
C ARG A 92 20.41 -37.93 47.24
N SER A 93 19.46 -36.96 47.20
CA SER A 93 18.82 -36.56 45.97
C SER A 93 19.71 -35.59 45.20
N SER A 94 19.44 -35.35 43.94
CA SER A 94 20.14 -34.38 43.09
C SER A 94 20.14 -32.95 43.68
N ASP A 95 19.21 -32.64 44.59
CA ASP A 95 19.10 -31.39 45.33
C ASP A 95 19.78 -31.37 46.70
N GLY A 96 20.42 -32.47 47.10
CA GLY A 96 21.14 -32.61 48.39
C GLY A 96 20.23 -32.84 49.62
N SER A 97 18.90 -32.98 49.45
CA SER A 97 17.99 -33.22 50.56
C SER A 97 18.00 -34.68 51.01
N VAL A 98 17.91 -34.92 52.33
CA VAL A 98 17.83 -36.26 52.90
C VAL A 98 16.41 -36.51 53.41
N PRO A 99 15.69 -37.54 52.96
CA PRO A 99 14.35 -37.87 53.49
C PRO A 99 14.42 -38.39 54.94
N GLU A 100 13.48 -37.88 55.76
CA GLU A 100 13.48 -38.17 57.25
C GLU A 100 13.19 -39.62 57.61
N SER A 101 12.63 -40.42 56.70
CA SER A 101 12.24 -41.81 57.04
C SER A 101 12.38 -42.75 55.85
N CYS A 102 13.52 -43.29 55.59
CA CYS A 102 13.73 -44.25 54.53
C CYS A 102 14.57 -45.42 55.01
N HIS A 103 14.05 -46.61 54.86
CA HIS A 103 14.88 -47.82 55.12
C HIS A 103 15.66 -48.12 53.86
N TRP A 104 16.94 -48.41 53.97
CA TRP A 104 17.80 -48.65 52.82
C TRP A 104 17.42 -49.91 52.02
N ALA A 105 16.65 -50.84 52.65
CA ALA A 105 16.09 -52.02 52.02
C ALA A 105 14.75 -51.72 51.28
N ASP A 106 14.17 -50.57 51.46
CA ASP A 106 12.83 -50.21 50.92
C ASP A 106 12.94 -49.29 49.68
N GLY A 107 13.87 -49.56 48.82
CA GLY A 107 14.02 -48.75 47.58
C GLY A 107 14.76 -47.45 47.74
N PHE A 108 15.74 -47.37 48.61
CA PHE A 108 16.61 -46.22 48.78
C PHE A 108 17.25 -45.72 47.45
N PRO A 109 17.55 -44.45 47.31
CA PRO A 109 18.28 -43.93 46.17
C PRO A 109 19.59 -44.70 45.87
N LEU A 110 20.27 -45.20 46.89
CA LEU A 110 21.41 -46.11 46.70
C LEU A 110 21.02 -47.42 46.02
N ASN A 111 19.95 -48.06 46.51
CA ASN A 111 19.48 -49.31 45.93
C ASN A 111 19.04 -49.16 44.48
N LEU A 112 18.33 -48.10 44.20
CA LEU A 112 17.96 -47.75 42.84
C LEU A 112 19.19 -47.44 41.96
N TRP A 113 20.19 -46.76 42.49
CA TRP A 113 21.42 -46.52 41.76
C TRP A 113 22.20 -47.82 41.50
N ILE A 114 22.31 -48.67 42.50
CA ILE A 114 22.92 -49.99 42.37
C ILE A 114 22.17 -50.85 41.33
N TYR A 115 20.88 -50.83 41.38
CA TYR A 115 20.03 -51.55 40.43
C TYR A 115 20.19 -51.01 39.00
N LYS A 116 20.24 -49.71 38.81
CA LYS A 116 20.53 -49.05 37.52
C LYS A 116 21.90 -49.50 36.98
N THR A 117 22.93 -49.47 37.82
CA THR A 117 24.28 -49.92 37.45
C THR A 117 24.34 -51.43 37.07
N LEU A 118 23.53 -52.25 37.75
CA LEU A 118 23.39 -53.65 37.38
C LEU A 118 22.76 -53.82 36.00
N LEU A 119 21.67 -53.08 35.74
CA LEU A 119 21.02 -53.11 34.43
C LEU A 119 21.98 -52.59 33.34
N GLU A 120 22.76 -51.53 33.59
CA GLU A 120 23.79 -51.07 32.65
C GLU A 120 24.81 -52.14 32.31
N ALA A 121 25.29 -52.86 33.33
CA ALA A 121 26.27 -53.97 33.17
C ALA A 121 25.74 -55.13 32.37
N CYS A 122 24.41 -55.33 32.31
CA CYS A 122 23.82 -56.36 31.46
C CYS A 122 23.99 -56.09 29.96
N PHE A 123 24.26 -54.84 29.56
CA PHE A 123 24.50 -54.43 28.18
C PHE A 123 25.98 -54.38 27.78
N ASP A 124 26.91 -54.65 28.72
CA ASP A 124 28.36 -54.62 28.47
C ASP A 124 28.94 -55.98 28.12
N SER A 125 28.13 -56.98 27.73
CA SER A 125 28.60 -58.28 27.27
C SER A 125 29.24 -58.20 25.87
N ASP A 126 30.36 -58.84 25.65
CA ASP A 126 31.20 -58.84 24.45
C ASP A 126 30.51 -59.28 23.18
N GLU A 127 30.92 -58.70 22.10
CA GLU A 127 30.44 -58.75 20.70
C GLU A 127 30.27 -60.11 20.08
N ASN A 128 29.45 -61.05 20.36
CA ASN A 128 29.19 -62.16 19.40
C ASN A 128 28.16 -63.21 19.83
N THR A 129 27.16 -62.93 20.63
CA THR A 129 26.15 -63.93 20.98
C THR A 129 24.75 -63.44 20.65
N ASP A 130 23.79 -64.33 20.34
CA ASP A 130 22.41 -63.99 20.11
C ASP A 130 21.78 -63.29 21.33
N VAL A 131 21.84 -61.95 21.29
CA VAL A 131 21.60 -61.03 22.40
C VAL A 131 20.22 -61.18 23.05
N ILE A 132 19.25 -61.70 22.36
CA ILE A 132 17.84 -61.72 22.84
C ILE A 132 17.62 -62.80 23.91
N GLU A 133 18.16 -64.00 23.74
CA GLU A 133 17.96 -65.07 24.71
C GLU A 133 18.78 -64.83 25.99
N GLU A 134 19.98 -64.27 25.90
CA GLU A 134 20.83 -63.89 27.02
C GLU A 134 20.23 -62.74 27.88
N VAL A 135 19.61 -61.77 27.26
CA VAL A 135 18.95 -60.66 27.96
C VAL A 135 17.77 -61.14 28.82
N ASP A 136 16.98 -62.06 28.31
CA ASP A 136 15.87 -62.62 29.11
C ASP A 136 16.35 -63.45 30.31
N GLU A 137 17.44 -64.24 30.19
CA GLU A 137 18.03 -64.94 31.29
C GLU A 137 18.66 -64.01 32.34
N ILE A 138 19.33 -62.93 31.87
CA ILE A 138 19.88 -61.91 32.76
C ILE A 138 18.78 -61.12 33.49
N LEU A 139 17.69 -60.79 32.80
CA LEU A 139 16.52 -60.14 33.45
C LEU A 139 15.89 -61.04 34.49
N GLU A 140 15.77 -62.36 34.22
CA GLU A 140 15.29 -63.32 35.24
C GLU A 140 16.23 -63.44 36.44
N LEU A 141 17.55 -63.38 36.24
CA LEU A 141 18.54 -63.34 37.31
C LEU A 141 18.47 -62.00 38.07
N THR A 142 18.24 -60.89 37.40
CA THR A 142 18.07 -59.59 38.03
C THR A 142 16.81 -59.53 38.92
N LYS A 143 15.70 -60.16 38.52
CA LYS A 143 14.50 -60.30 39.35
C LYS A 143 14.76 -60.92 40.69
N LYS A 144 15.71 -61.85 40.81
CA LYS A 144 16.10 -62.44 42.09
C LYS A 144 16.71 -61.43 43.07
N THR A 145 17.25 -60.34 42.57
CA THR A 145 17.83 -59.27 43.36
C THR A 145 16.76 -58.28 43.89
N TRP A 146 15.55 -58.31 43.34
CA TRP A 146 14.50 -57.34 43.69
C TRP A 146 14.11 -57.35 45.14
N VAL A 147 13.95 -58.50 45.74
CA VAL A 147 13.60 -58.66 47.14
C VAL A 147 14.67 -58.03 48.06
N MET A 148 15.97 -58.13 47.68
CA MET A 148 17.07 -57.62 48.47
C MET A 148 17.19 -56.06 48.29
N LEU A 149 16.88 -55.52 47.16
CA LEU A 149 17.02 -54.10 46.83
C LEU A 149 15.76 -53.29 47.07
N GLY A 150 14.61 -53.95 47.38
CA GLY A 150 13.31 -53.31 47.49
C GLY A 150 12.77 -52.83 46.19
N ILE A 151 13.09 -53.53 45.07
CA ILE A 151 12.63 -53.20 43.74
C ILE A 151 11.33 -53.94 43.45
N ASN A 152 10.37 -53.30 42.90
CA ASN A 152 9.14 -53.85 42.34
C ASN A 152 9.06 -53.59 40.83
N ASP A 153 8.03 -54.14 40.15
CA ASP A 153 7.84 -53.96 38.70
C ASP A 153 7.82 -52.50 38.31
N MET A 154 7.16 -51.62 39.06
CA MET A 154 7.07 -50.19 38.80
C MET A 154 8.42 -49.49 38.91
N LEU A 155 9.21 -49.79 39.93
CA LEU A 155 10.58 -49.23 40.07
C LEU A 155 11.53 -49.81 39.05
N HIS A 156 11.33 -51.08 38.66
CA HIS A 156 12.05 -51.67 37.53
C HIS A 156 11.80 -50.87 36.23
N ASN A 157 10.54 -50.67 35.89
CA ASN A 157 10.18 -49.96 34.66
C ASN A 157 10.85 -48.56 34.61
N ILE A 158 10.83 -47.79 35.70
CA ILE A 158 11.51 -46.51 35.74
C ILE A 158 13.04 -46.67 35.57
N CYS A 159 13.64 -47.57 36.29
CA CYS A 159 15.09 -47.80 36.26
C CYS A 159 15.55 -48.29 34.88
N PHE A 160 14.76 -49.18 34.28
CA PHE A 160 15.10 -49.76 33.01
C PHE A 160 14.94 -48.72 31.87
N SER A 161 13.85 -47.98 31.87
CA SER A 161 13.68 -46.83 30.93
C SER A 161 14.86 -45.82 31.05
N TRP A 162 15.30 -45.51 32.31
CA TRP A 162 16.43 -44.66 32.52
C TRP A 162 17.74 -45.22 31.99
N VAL A 163 18.01 -46.51 32.21
CA VAL A 163 19.25 -47.15 31.78
C VAL A 163 19.34 -47.20 30.24
N LEU A 164 18.27 -47.57 29.56
CA LEU A 164 18.22 -47.52 28.12
C LEU A 164 18.45 -46.10 27.57
N PHE A 165 17.81 -45.10 28.18
CA PHE A 165 18.01 -43.72 27.83
C PHE A 165 19.45 -43.23 28.11
N HIS A 166 20.02 -43.58 29.29
CA HIS A 166 21.37 -43.20 29.66
C HIS A 166 22.42 -43.84 28.75
N ARG A 167 22.22 -45.10 28.35
CA ARG A 167 23.08 -45.82 27.43
C ARG A 167 23.02 -45.15 26.05
N TYR A 168 21.84 -44.81 25.55
CA TYR A 168 21.70 -44.09 24.28
C TYR A 168 22.53 -42.78 24.30
N VAL A 169 22.46 -42.03 25.39
CA VAL A 169 23.23 -40.78 25.51
C VAL A 169 24.74 -41.06 25.61
N SER A 170 25.15 -42.11 26.35
CA SER A 170 26.58 -42.43 26.59
C SER A 170 27.26 -43.05 25.34
N THR A 171 26.53 -43.75 24.49
CA THR A 171 27.03 -44.34 23.22
C THR A 171 27.10 -43.30 22.05
N GLY A 172 26.86 -41.99 22.38
CA GLY A 172 26.95 -40.92 21.40
C GLY A 172 25.74 -40.84 20.47
N GLU A 173 24.57 -41.29 20.94
CA GLU A 173 23.29 -41.15 20.27
C GLU A 173 23.15 -41.95 18.98
N VAL A 174 23.86 -43.06 18.89
CA VAL A 174 23.90 -43.91 17.66
C VAL A 174 22.86 -45.05 17.68
N GLU A 175 22.56 -45.60 18.85
CA GLU A 175 21.70 -46.78 19.00
C GLU A 175 20.22 -46.33 19.23
N TYR A 176 19.49 -45.97 18.16
CA TYR A 176 18.13 -45.45 18.21
C TYR A 176 17.12 -46.44 18.84
N ASP A 177 17.32 -47.73 18.73
CA ASP A 177 16.48 -48.77 19.33
C ASP A 177 16.40 -48.66 20.86
N LEU A 178 17.48 -48.21 21.51
CA LEU A 178 17.49 -47.96 22.94
C LEU A 178 16.53 -46.83 23.36
N LEU A 179 16.52 -45.77 22.58
CA LEU A 179 15.62 -44.63 22.82
C LEU A 179 14.16 -45.02 22.58
N PHE A 180 13.90 -45.76 21.52
CA PHE A 180 12.59 -46.30 21.20
C PHE A 180 12.08 -47.24 22.29
N ALA A 181 12.94 -48.20 22.77
CA ALA A 181 12.60 -49.10 23.86
C ALA A 181 12.32 -48.33 25.16
N SER A 182 13.15 -47.32 25.48
CA SER A 182 12.95 -46.43 26.65
C SER A 182 11.56 -45.74 26.58
N SER A 183 11.19 -45.20 25.41
CA SER A 183 9.90 -44.52 25.23
C SER A 183 8.71 -45.48 25.37
N ASN A 184 8.84 -46.71 24.92
CA ASN A 184 7.79 -47.74 25.07
C ASN A 184 7.58 -48.14 26.53
N ILE A 185 8.69 -48.29 27.30
CA ILE A 185 8.59 -48.59 28.72
C ILE A 185 7.94 -47.40 29.46
N LEU A 186 8.17 -46.18 29.07
CA LEU A 186 7.49 -45.01 29.66
C LEU A 186 5.97 -45.08 29.49
N ALA A 187 5.45 -45.71 28.45
CA ALA A 187 4.00 -45.94 28.33
C ALA A 187 3.47 -46.92 29.39
N GLU A 188 4.27 -47.89 29.86
CA GLU A 188 3.90 -48.72 31.00
C GLU A 188 4.02 -47.94 32.33
N VAL A 189 5.08 -47.15 32.52
CA VAL A 189 5.25 -46.24 33.64
C VAL A 189 4.04 -45.28 33.80
N GLU A 190 3.44 -44.78 32.69
CA GLU A 190 2.23 -43.96 32.74
C GLU A 190 1.03 -44.73 33.33
N LYS A 191 0.91 -46.03 33.04
CA LYS A 191 -0.12 -46.88 33.64
C LYS A 191 0.15 -47.11 35.14
N ASP A 192 1.41 -47.35 35.50
CA ASP A 192 1.84 -47.56 36.87
C ASP A 192 1.56 -46.34 37.78
N THR A 193 1.74 -45.12 37.25
CA THR A 193 1.47 -43.88 37.99
C THR A 193 -0.02 -43.74 38.36
N LYS A 194 -0.91 -44.25 37.53
CA LYS A 194 -2.35 -44.24 37.77
C LYS A 194 -2.75 -45.29 38.82
N ALA A 195 -1.94 -46.30 39.03
CA ALA A 195 -2.21 -47.42 39.91
C ALA A 195 -1.70 -47.21 41.37
N THR A 196 -0.64 -46.40 41.56
CA THR A 196 0.01 -46.21 42.86
C THR A 196 -0.09 -44.80 43.40
N LYS A 197 -0.10 -44.67 44.75
CA LYS A 197 0.00 -43.37 45.45
C LYS A 197 1.23 -43.31 46.34
N ASP A 198 2.22 -44.17 46.12
CA ASP A 198 3.45 -44.19 46.93
C ASP A 198 4.26 -42.92 46.71
N PRO A 199 4.51 -42.10 47.77
CA PRO A 199 5.25 -40.86 47.65
C PRO A 199 6.73 -41.08 47.33
N PHE A 200 7.30 -42.21 47.65
CA PHE A 200 8.69 -42.56 47.31
C PHE A 200 8.80 -42.84 45.80
N TYR A 201 7.89 -43.63 45.28
CA TYR A 201 7.78 -43.87 43.82
C TYR A 201 7.59 -42.58 43.05
N ALA A 202 6.67 -41.70 43.46
CA ALA A 202 6.40 -40.39 42.84
C ALA A 202 7.65 -39.50 42.82
N LYS A 203 8.40 -39.42 43.94
CA LYS A 203 9.64 -38.64 44.04
C LYS A 203 10.73 -39.17 43.08
N THR A 204 10.93 -40.51 43.05
CA THR A 204 11.89 -41.16 42.16
C THR A 204 11.53 -40.95 40.70
N LEU A 205 10.27 -41.12 40.37
CA LEU A 205 9.71 -40.89 39.05
C LEU A 205 9.97 -39.43 38.60
N SER A 206 9.54 -38.48 39.43
CA SER A 206 9.65 -37.05 39.13
C SER A 206 11.12 -36.65 38.90
N SER A 207 12.06 -37.09 39.76
CA SER A 207 13.49 -36.79 39.60
C SER A 207 14.08 -37.39 38.33
N THR A 208 13.71 -38.65 37.99
CA THR A 208 14.22 -39.35 36.80
C THR A 208 13.66 -38.73 35.53
N LEU A 209 12.35 -38.54 35.45
CA LEU A 209 11.69 -37.96 34.28
C LEU A 209 12.10 -36.50 34.03
N SER A 210 12.31 -35.71 35.11
CA SER A 210 12.79 -34.32 34.93
C SER A 210 14.18 -34.27 34.30
N LEU A 211 15.09 -35.18 34.60
CA LEU A 211 16.40 -35.27 33.94
C LEU A 211 16.27 -35.68 32.48
N MET A 212 15.48 -36.71 32.19
CA MET A 212 15.24 -37.17 30.82
C MET A 212 14.60 -36.05 29.98
N LEU A 213 13.57 -35.41 30.52
CA LEU A 213 12.85 -34.32 29.87
C LEU A 213 13.77 -33.11 29.61
N SER A 214 14.55 -32.69 30.59
CA SER A 214 15.50 -31.58 30.47
C SER A 214 16.54 -31.82 29.36
N TRP A 215 17.01 -33.05 29.23
CA TRP A 215 17.94 -33.41 28.15
C TRP A 215 17.26 -33.40 26.79
N ALA A 216 16.04 -33.96 26.70
CA ALA A 216 15.25 -34.00 25.49
C ALA A 216 14.85 -32.59 25.02
N GLU A 217 14.42 -31.74 25.99
CA GLU A 217 14.04 -30.35 25.69
C GLU A 217 15.18 -29.57 25.05
N LYS A 218 16.41 -29.72 25.49
CA LYS A 218 17.55 -29.01 24.88
C LYS A 218 17.71 -29.29 23.39
N ARG A 219 17.37 -30.48 22.95
CA ARG A 219 17.45 -30.90 21.54
C ARG A 219 16.20 -30.54 20.77
N LEU A 220 15.03 -30.71 21.40
CA LEU A 220 13.77 -30.42 20.76
C LEU A 220 13.49 -28.93 20.63
N LEU A 221 14.04 -28.07 21.49
CA LEU A 221 13.93 -26.61 21.37
C LEU A 221 14.67 -26.07 20.14
N THR A 222 15.59 -26.84 19.57
CA THR A 222 16.36 -26.52 18.35
C THR A 222 16.39 -27.71 17.38
N TYR A 223 15.25 -28.39 17.19
CA TYR A 223 15.23 -29.64 16.45
C TYR A 223 15.63 -29.49 14.98
N HIS A 224 15.43 -28.35 14.36
CA HIS A 224 15.89 -28.09 12.99
C HIS A 224 17.42 -28.09 12.83
N ASP A 225 18.16 -27.77 13.90
CA ASP A 225 19.63 -27.82 13.90
C ASP A 225 20.16 -29.21 14.31
N THR A 226 19.34 -29.96 15.06
CA THR A 226 19.73 -31.25 15.66
C THR A 226 19.38 -32.43 14.78
N PHE A 227 18.25 -32.38 14.07
CA PHE A 227 17.73 -33.51 13.32
C PHE A 227 17.71 -33.24 11.80
N HIS A 228 18.12 -34.28 11.07
CA HIS A 228 18.16 -34.31 9.61
C HIS A 228 17.50 -35.61 9.12
N ASN A 229 17.34 -35.76 7.81
CA ASN A 229 16.69 -36.93 7.25
C ASN A 229 17.31 -38.27 7.69
N ASP A 230 18.59 -38.28 8.01
CA ASP A 230 19.35 -39.49 8.40
C ASP A 230 19.07 -39.94 9.85
N ASN A 231 18.58 -39.05 10.72
CA ASN A 231 18.31 -39.32 12.13
C ASN A 231 16.87 -38.99 12.57
N ILE A 232 15.95 -38.98 11.62
CA ILE A 232 14.56 -38.58 11.88
C ILE A 232 13.81 -39.53 12.82
N GLU A 233 14.13 -40.84 12.78
CA GLU A 233 13.53 -41.87 13.65
C GLU A 233 13.86 -41.62 15.12
N SER A 234 15.06 -41.09 15.39
CA SER A 234 15.44 -40.69 16.76
C SER A 234 14.61 -39.52 17.26
N MET A 235 14.21 -38.60 16.39
CA MET A 235 13.33 -37.51 16.75
C MET A 235 11.94 -38.02 17.18
N GLU A 236 11.36 -38.97 16.47
CA GLU A 236 10.05 -39.53 16.82
C GLU A 236 10.06 -40.14 18.22
N SER A 237 11.09 -40.94 18.51
CA SER A 237 11.28 -41.56 19.82
C SER A 237 11.53 -40.52 20.91
N LEU A 238 12.30 -39.45 20.62
CA LEU A 238 12.61 -38.39 21.58
C LEU A 238 11.38 -37.51 21.87
N VAL A 239 10.58 -37.18 20.84
CA VAL A 239 9.32 -36.43 21.01
C VAL A 239 8.36 -37.26 21.87
N SER A 240 8.26 -38.56 21.60
CA SER A 240 7.41 -39.46 22.41
C SER A 240 7.85 -39.54 23.85
N LEU A 241 9.15 -39.68 24.09
CA LEU A 241 9.75 -39.66 25.43
C LEU A 241 9.46 -38.33 26.16
N ALA A 242 9.66 -37.18 25.49
CA ALA A 242 9.44 -35.87 26.07
C ALA A 242 7.95 -35.64 26.39
N ALA A 243 7.05 -35.98 25.46
CA ALA A 243 5.61 -35.81 25.62
C ALA A 243 5.06 -36.68 26.77
N LEU A 244 5.46 -37.96 26.84
CA LEU A 244 5.08 -38.87 27.91
C LEU A 244 5.63 -38.41 29.26
N SER A 245 6.93 -38.07 29.34
CA SER A 245 7.54 -37.57 30.56
C SER A 245 6.85 -36.33 31.10
N ALA A 246 6.53 -35.39 30.22
CA ALA A 246 5.83 -34.16 30.57
C ALA A 246 4.39 -34.43 31.03
N LYS A 247 3.70 -35.35 30.37
CA LYS A 247 2.34 -35.74 30.75
C LYS A 247 2.31 -36.36 32.14
N ILE A 248 3.22 -37.30 32.39
CA ILE A 248 3.32 -37.97 33.70
C ILE A 248 3.66 -36.96 34.82
N LEU A 249 4.63 -36.05 34.58
CA LEU A 249 5.00 -35.01 35.53
C LEU A 249 3.85 -34.01 35.80
N ALA A 250 3.03 -33.71 34.81
CA ALA A 250 1.89 -32.81 34.98
C ALA A 250 0.73 -33.47 35.77
N GLU A 251 0.51 -34.77 35.61
CA GLU A 251 -0.48 -35.53 36.38
C GLU A 251 -0.10 -35.57 37.87
N ASP A 252 1.18 -35.75 38.20
CA ASP A 252 1.67 -35.80 39.57
C ASP A 252 1.50 -34.47 40.33
N ILE A 253 1.75 -33.35 39.63
CA ILE A 253 1.55 -32.01 40.20
C ILE A 253 0.07 -31.62 40.32
N SER A 254 -0.81 -32.14 39.44
CA SER A 254 -2.23 -31.74 39.39
C SER A 254 -3.14 -32.35 40.43
N HIS A 255 -2.63 -33.34 41.25
CA HIS A 255 -3.43 -33.95 42.33
C HIS A 255 -3.87 -32.95 43.40
N GLU A 256 -3.24 -31.77 43.50
CA GLU A 256 -3.62 -30.77 44.50
C GLU A 256 -4.52 -29.62 43.98
N TYR A 257 -4.61 -29.30 42.72
CA TYR A 257 -5.25 -28.02 42.33
C TYR A 257 -6.18 -27.92 41.10
N ASN A 258 -6.35 -28.93 40.18
CA ASN A 258 -7.33 -28.73 39.08
C ASN A 258 -7.84 -30.01 38.36
N ARG A 259 -9.02 -30.45 38.70
CA ARG A 259 -9.79 -31.54 38.02
C ARG A 259 -10.34 -31.20 36.65
N LYS A 260 -9.89 -30.16 35.95
CA LYS A 260 -10.54 -29.67 34.70
C LYS A 260 -9.64 -29.40 33.49
N ARG A 261 -8.33 -29.67 33.52
CA ARG A 261 -7.53 -29.60 32.27
C ARG A 261 -7.41 -31.01 31.70
N LYS A 262 -7.87 -31.18 30.44
CA LYS A 262 -7.79 -32.44 29.71
C LYS A 262 -6.34 -32.86 29.50
N GLU A 263 -6.01 -34.13 29.70
CA GLU A 263 -4.68 -34.75 29.55
C GLU A 263 -4.01 -34.45 28.18
N ALA A 264 -4.77 -34.27 27.12
CA ALA A 264 -4.30 -33.86 25.78
C ALA A 264 -3.64 -32.47 25.72
N ASP A 265 -3.90 -31.58 26.72
CA ASP A 265 -3.52 -30.18 26.70
C ASP A 265 -2.03 -29.96 26.99
N VAL A 266 -1.42 -30.84 27.84
CA VAL A 266 -0.01 -30.69 28.26
C VAL A 266 0.97 -31.09 27.14
N ALA A 267 0.75 -32.22 26.53
CA ALA A 267 1.59 -32.70 25.42
C ALA A 267 1.52 -31.72 24.23
N CYS A 268 0.29 -31.28 23.87
CA CYS A 268 0.06 -30.30 22.83
C CYS A 268 0.80 -28.98 23.10
N THR A 269 0.70 -28.44 24.33
CA THR A 269 1.37 -27.19 24.71
C THR A 269 2.90 -27.28 24.63
N ILE A 270 3.47 -28.43 25.01
CA ILE A 270 4.92 -28.62 24.95
C ILE A 270 5.42 -28.76 23.52
N ILE A 271 4.71 -29.51 22.69
CA ILE A 271 5.05 -29.63 21.26
C ILE A 271 4.96 -28.27 20.58
N GLU A 272 3.92 -27.49 20.85
CA GLU A 272 3.79 -26.11 20.37
C GLU A 272 5.00 -25.26 20.78
N LYS A 273 5.45 -25.37 22.04
CA LYS A 273 6.66 -24.67 22.53
C LYS A 273 7.91 -25.07 21.73
N TYR A 274 8.08 -26.38 21.43
CA TYR A 274 9.22 -26.86 20.65
C TYR A 274 9.21 -26.32 19.23
N ILE A 275 8.06 -26.39 18.55
CA ILE A 275 7.89 -25.85 17.19
C ILE A 275 8.24 -24.36 17.16
N ARG A 276 7.63 -23.57 18.04
CA ARG A 276 7.85 -22.13 18.08
C ARG A 276 9.29 -21.77 18.39
N SER A 277 9.90 -22.45 19.38
CA SER A 277 11.28 -22.17 19.78
C SER A 277 12.29 -22.50 18.69
N SER A 278 12.18 -23.69 18.07
CA SER A 278 13.12 -24.12 17.04
C SER A 278 13.02 -23.24 15.80
N LEU A 279 11.79 -22.89 15.36
CA LEU A 279 11.59 -22.01 14.21
C LEU A 279 12.07 -20.57 14.49
N HIS A 280 11.89 -20.07 15.70
CA HIS A 280 12.46 -18.77 16.08
C HIS A 280 13.99 -18.76 16.02
N ALA A 281 14.65 -19.85 16.47
CA ALA A 281 16.09 -19.99 16.41
C ALA A 281 16.59 -19.99 14.96
N VAL A 282 16.01 -20.84 14.11
CA VAL A 282 16.36 -20.92 12.67
C VAL A 282 16.09 -19.63 11.94
N PHE A 283 14.93 -18.99 12.19
CA PHE A 283 14.62 -17.69 11.60
C PHE A 283 15.66 -16.63 11.97
N SER A 284 16.04 -16.57 13.24
CA SER A 284 17.06 -15.62 13.72
C SER A 284 18.42 -15.89 13.09
N GLN A 285 18.84 -17.16 12.95
CA GLN A 285 20.08 -17.54 12.27
C GLN A 285 20.08 -17.14 10.79
N LYS A 286 18.94 -17.38 10.09
CA LYS A 286 18.78 -16.97 8.68
C LYS A 286 18.84 -15.45 8.53
N LEU A 287 18.16 -14.73 9.40
CA LEU A 287 18.18 -13.27 9.42
C LEU A 287 19.60 -12.72 9.68
N GLU A 288 20.34 -13.30 10.63
CA GLU A 288 21.73 -12.91 10.92
C GLU A 288 22.70 -13.19 9.76
N LYS A 289 22.52 -14.29 9.04
CA LYS A 289 23.33 -14.62 7.84
C LYS A 289 23.09 -13.64 6.69
N LEU A 290 21.90 -13.06 6.63
CA LEU A 290 21.50 -12.11 5.59
C LEU A 290 21.82 -10.65 5.97
N ASP A 291 22.22 -10.36 7.23
CA ASP A 291 22.54 -9.01 7.68
C ASP A 291 23.93 -8.55 7.18
N PRO A 292 23.98 -7.55 6.27
CA PRO A 292 25.23 -7.10 5.67
C PRO A 292 26.14 -6.31 6.61
N SER A 293 25.68 -5.95 7.81
CA SER A 293 26.46 -5.13 8.75
C SER A 293 27.66 -5.87 9.36
N LYS A 294 27.69 -7.21 9.26
CA LYS A 294 28.81 -8.04 9.74
C LYS A 294 29.93 -8.29 8.71
N HIS A 295 29.74 -7.93 7.45
CA HIS A 295 30.79 -8.06 6.43
C HIS A 295 31.24 -6.69 5.94
N LEU A 296 32.37 -6.27 6.48
CA LEU A 296 33.25 -5.13 6.16
C LEU A 296 33.02 -4.37 4.84
N SER A 297 32.92 -3.04 5.05
CA SER A 297 33.29 -1.94 4.14
C SER A 297 32.48 -1.73 2.85
N GLY A 298 31.76 -0.63 2.86
CA GLY A 298 31.60 0.20 1.64
C GLY A 298 30.34 0.05 0.85
N LYS A 299 29.47 1.04 1.03
CA LYS A 299 28.33 1.47 0.21
C LYS A 299 26.96 1.00 0.69
N GLN A 300 26.26 1.95 1.27
CA GLN A 300 24.81 2.01 1.39
C GLN A 300 24.14 1.54 0.09
N ASN A 301 23.39 0.45 0.11
CA ASN A 301 22.30 0.09 -0.82
C ASN A 301 22.12 -1.44 -0.99
N LYS A 302 22.32 -2.27 0.04
CA LYS A 302 22.12 -3.73 -0.09
C LYS A 302 21.17 -4.38 0.92
N VAL A 303 20.24 -3.64 1.51
CA VAL A 303 19.22 -4.23 2.41
C VAL A 303 18.07 -4.90 1.61
N PHE A 304 17.87 -4.51 0.38
CA PHE A 304 16.71 -4.87 -0.43
C PHE A 304 16.67 -6.29 -1.01
N PRO A 305 17.77 -6.90 -1.48
CA PRO A 305 17.72 -8.28 -1.95
C PRO A 305 17.57 -9.30 -0.82
N THR A 306 17.86 -8.92 0.43
CA THR A 306 17.84 -9.81 1.60
C THR A 306 16.43 -10.28 1.99
N LEU A 307 15.41 -9.42 1.98
CA LEU A 307 14.05 -9.80 2.36
C LEU A 307 13.37 -10.74 1.34
N SER A 308 13.60 -10.54 0.04
CA SER A 308 13.11 -11.46 -0.99
C SER A 308 13.78 -12.83 -0.89
N VAL A 309 15.09 -12.86 -0.56
CA VAL A 309 15.81 -14.13 -0.33
C VAL A 309 15.28 -14.80 0.94
N LEU A 310 15.08 -14.04 2.02
CA LEU A 310 14.52 -14.52 3.27
C LEU A 310 13.12 -15.11 3.07
N ALA A 311 12.26 -14.46 2.29
CA ALA A 311 10.91 -14.98 1.97
C ALA A 311 10.99 -16.36 1.31
N ARG A 312 11.87 -16.52 0.32
CA ARG A 312 12.08 -17.82 -0.35
C ARG A 312 12.61 -18.88 0.61
N GLU A 313 13.60 -18.55 1.44
CA GLU A 313 14.16 -19.48 2.42
C GLU A 313 13.14 -19.90 3.48
N ILE A 314 12.22 -19.00 3.85
CA ILE A 314 11.12 -19.31 4.77
C ILE A 314 10.09 -20.22 4.09
N THR A 315 9.78 -19.99 2.82
CA THR A 315 8.90 -20.87 2.04
C THR A 315 9.50 -22.30 2.00
N GLU A 316 10.78 -22.43 1.69
CA GLU A 316 11.48 -23.73 1.69
C GLU A 316 11.44 -24.39 3.08
N LEU A 317 11.68 -23.61 4.16
CA LEU A 317 11.61 -24.09 5.53
C LEU A 317 10.20 -24.57 5.91
N ALA A 318 9.15 -23.83 5.53
CA ALA A 318 7.76 -24.20 5.78
C ALA A 318 7.36 -25.51 5.07
N TYR A 319 7.79 -25.71 3.83
CA TYR A 319 7.56 -26.96 3.11
C TYR A 319 8.34 -28.13 3.70
N ASN A 320 9.59 -27.91 4.14
CA ASN A 320 10.37 -28.93 4.83
C ASN A 320 9.72 -29.31 6.16
N GLU A 321 9.27 -28.35 6.94
CA GLU A 321 8.52 -28.58 8.17
C GLU A 321 7.28 -29.44 7.95
N LYS A 322 6.46 -29.08 6.94
CA LYS A 322 5.28 -29.84 6.56
C LYS A 322 5.60 -31.27 6.13
N ALA A 323 6.67 -31.46 5.36
CA ALA A 323 6.99 -32.76 4.75
C ALA A 323 7.71 -33.71 5.71
N VAL A 324 8.59 -33.21 6.58
CA VAL A 324 9.53 -34.01 7.38
C VAL A 324 9.12 -34.07 8.84
N PHE A 325 8.94 -32.91 9.48
CA PHE A 325 8.74 -32.84 10.93
C PHE A 325 7.28 -32.92 11.38
N SER A 326 6.38 -32.27 10.66
CA SER A 326 4.96 -32.25 11.02
C SER A 326 4.29 -33.63 11.10
N PRO A 327 4.61 -34.62 10.24
CA PRO A 327 4.05 -35.97 10.36
C PRO A 327 4.39 -36.64 11.69
N ILE A 328 5.60 -36.40 12.23
CA ILE A 328 6.06 -36.94 13.51
C ILE A 328 5.32 -36.25 14.66
N LEU A 329 5.21 -34.93 14.61
CA LEU A 329 4.59 -34.12 15.63
C LEU A 329 3.05 -34.27 15.65
N LYS A 330 2.43 -34.69 14.54
CA LYS A 330 0.96 -34.88 14.40
C LYS A 330 0.41 -35.92 15.39
N ARG A 331 1.23 -36.84 15.88
CA ARG A 331 0.85 -37.78 16.94
C ARG A 331 0.49 -37.09 18.27
N TRP A 332 1.11 -35.96 18.55
CA TRP A 332 1.03 -35.28 19.84
C TRP A 332 0.35 -33.88 19.74
N HIS A 333 0.29 -33.33 18.56
CA HIS A 333 -0.35 -32.04 18.29
C HIS A 333 -1.24 -32.13 17.05
N PRO A 334 -2.51 -31.68 17.09
CA PRO A 334 -3.44 -31.81 15.96
C PRO A 334 -3.00 -31.02 14.73
N LEU A 335 -2.35 -29.86 14.90
CA LEU A 335 -2.04 -28.88 13.85
C LEU A 335 -0.57 -28.43 13.90
N PRO A 336 0.40 -29.33 13.78
CA PRO A 336 1.82 -28.96 13.95
C PRO A 336 2.32 -28.06 12.81
N ALA A 337 1.93 -28.34 11.55
CA ALA A 337 2.30 -27.51 10.42
C ALA A 337 1.64 -26.13 10.49
N GLY A 338 0.40 -26.05 10.95
CA GLY A 338 -0.30 -24.79 11.18
C GLY A 338 0.42 -23.89 12.19
N VAL A 339 0.84 -24.42 13.36
CA VAL A 339 1.63 -23.70 14.36
C VAL A 339 2.97 -23.24 13.80
N ALA A 340 3.61 -24.08 13.02
CA ALA A 340 4.89 -23.78 12.40
C ALA A 340 4.80 -22.59 11.45
N VAL A 341 3.84 -22.63 10.50
CA VAL A 341 3.68 -21.55 9.52
C VAL A 341 3.18 -20.27 10.17
N ALA A 342 2.31 -20.35 11.21
CA ALA A 342 1.90 -19.17 11.96
C ALA A 342 3.09 -18.51 12.66
N THR A 343 4.00 -19.29 13.22
CA THR A 343 5.23 -18.78 13.85
C THR A 343 6.11 -18.07 12.82
N LEU A 344 6.36 -18.69 11.67
CA LEU A 344 7.15 -18.11 10.57
C LEU A 344 6.49 -16.84 10.03
N HIS A 345 5.18 -16.86 9.86
CA HIS A 345 4.39 -15.71 9.44
C HIS A 345 4.58 -14.51 10.38
N VAL A 346 4.42 -14.73 11.68
CA VAL A 346 4.60 -13.66 12.68
C VAL A 346 6.05 -13.12 12.69
N CYS A 347 7.05 -14.02 12.56
CA CYS A 347 8.46 -13.64 12.54
C CYS A 347 8.79 -12.77 11.33
N TYR A 348 8.39 -13.19 10.14
CA TYR A 348 8.62 -12.43 8.91
C TYR A 348 7.83 -11.12 8.90
N GLY A 349 6.57 -11.15 9.35
CA GLY A 349 5.71 -9.97 9.42
C GLY A 349 6.29 -8.84 10.27
N LYS A 350 6.98 -9.16 11.38
CA LYS A 350 7.68 -8.15 12.21
C LYS A 350 8.79 -7.44 11.43
N VAL A 351 9.58 -8.20 10.68
CA VAL A 351 10.69 -7.64 9.88
C VAL A 351 10.15 -6.87 8.68
N LEU A 352 9.13 -7.40 8.01
CA LEU A 352 8.45 -6.73 6.90
C LEU A 352 7.84 -5.40 7.34
N LYS A 353 7.18 -5.35 8.49
CA LYS A 353 6.59 -4.11 9.04
C LYS A 353 7.64 -3.04 9.25
N GLN A 354 8.79 -3.37 9.85
CA GLN A 354 9.90 -2.43 10.03
C GLN A 354 10.44 -1.92 8.69
N TYR A 355 10.51 -2.81 7.69
CA TYR A 355 10.91 -2.43 6.34
C TYR A 355 9.92 -1.47 5.70
N VAL A 356 8.61 -1.77 5.76
CA VAL A 356 7.54 -0.92 5.19
C VAL A 356 7.53 0.46 5.82
N GLU A 357 7.71 0.57 7.13
CA GLU A 357 7.81 1.86 7.83
C GLU A 357 9.02 2.70 7.38
N GLY A 358 10.06 2.06 6.87
CA GLY A 358 11.26 2.71 6.33
C GLY A 358 11.20 3.09 4.85
N ILE A 359 10.16 2.68 4.09
CA ILE A 359 10.05 2.97 2.67
C ILE A 359 9.56 4.40 2.46
N ALA A 360 10.43 5.27 1.94
CA ALA A 360 10.07 6.65 1.58
C ALA A 360 9.61 6.79 0.12
N GLU A 361 10.12 5.98 -0.79
CA GLU A 361 9.85 6.07 -2.23
C GLU A 361 9.57 4.70 -2.86
N LEU A 362 8.76 4.70 -3.92
CA LEU A 362 8.47 3.51 -4.71
C LEU A 362 9.70 3.13 -5.56
N THR A 363 10.35 2.01 -5.22
CA THR A 363 11.46 1.45 -5.98
C THR A 363 11.08 0.07 -6.55
N PRO A 364 11.68 -0.38 -7.66
CA PRO A 364 11.45 -1.72 -8.20
C PRO A 364 11.76 -2.82 -7.18
N ASP A 365 12.79 -2.61 -6.35
CA ASP A 365 13.17 -3.56 -5.29
C ASP A 365 12.11 -3.63 -4.19
N ALA A 366 11.53 -2.48 -3.79
CA ALA A 366 10.45 -2.46 -2.79
C ALA A 366 9.21 -3.22 -3.29
N ILE A 367 8.85 -3.03 -4.56
CA ILE A 367 7.73 -3.76 -5.17
C ILE A 367 8.02 -5.27 -5.17
N LYS A 368 9.24 -5.67 -5.53
CA LYS A 368 9.64 -7.07 -5.54
C LYS A 368 9.54 -7.70 -4.15
N VAL A 369 10.06 -7.03 -3.11
CA VAL A 369 9.96 -7.49 -1.72
C VAL A 369 8.52 -7.66 -1.29
N LEU A 370 7.64 -6.69 -1.58
CA LEU A 370 6.21 -6.77 -1.23
C LEU A 370 5.47 -7.86 -2.02
N THR A 371 5.82 -8.09 -3.28
CA THR A 371 5.27 -9.19 -4.09
C THR A 371 5.71 -10.55 -3.57
N ASP A 372 6.99 -10.70 -3.21
CA ASP A 372 7.52 -11.94 -2.63
C ASP A 372 6.91 -12.19 -1.23
N ALA A 373 6.64 -11.13 -0.45
CA ALA A 373 5.95 -11.21 0.83
C ALA A 373 4.48 -11.67 0.69
N ASP A 374 3.76 -11.14 -0.27
CA ASP A 374 2.39 -11.57 -0.60
C ASP A 374 2.33 -13.03 -1.02
N LYS A 375 3.30 -13.47 -1.85
CA LYS A 375 3.42 -14.86 -2.24
C LYS A 375 3.70 -15.76 -1.04
N LEU A 376 4.67 -15.38 -0.19
CA LEU A 376 4.99 -16.11 1.04
C LEU A 376 3.75 -16.24 1.93
N GLU A 377 3.01 -15.15 2.15
CA GLU A 377 1.79 -15.15 2.95
C GLU A 377 0.78 -16.18 2.42
N LYS A 378 0.52 -16.18 1.10
CA LYS A 378 -0.39 -17.12 0.45
C LYS A 378 0.07 -18.58 0.62
N ASP A 379 1.37 -18.84 0.45
CA ASP A 379 1.96 -20.18 0.62
C ASP A 379 1.82 -20.65 2.09
N LEU A 380 2.11 -19.80 3.09
CA LEU A 380 1.99 -20.12 4.51
C LEU A 380 0.53 -20.35 4.93
N VAL A 381 -0.39 -19.49 4.48
CA VAL A 381 -1.83 -19.66 4.75
C VAL A 381 -2.36 -20.93 4.10
N GLN A 382 -1.93 -21.26 2.89
CA GLN A 382 -2.31 -22.48 2.22
C GLN A 382 -1.91 -23.73 3.03
N ILE A 383 -0.69 -23.76 3.56
CA ILE A 383 -0.20 -24.87 4.41
C ILE A 383 -1.05 -24.95 5.69
N ALA A 384 -1.36 -23.82 6.34
CA ALA A 384 -2.19 -23.80 7.54
C ALA A 384 -3.61 -24.32 7.28
N VAL A 385 -4.23 -23.94 6.16
CA VAL A 385 -5.56 -24.41 5.74
C VAL A 385 -5.54 -25.91 5.44
N GLU A 386 -4.53 -26.41 4.76
CA GLU A 386 -4.39 -27.84 4.43
C GLU A 386 -4.21 -28.68 5.71
N ASP A 387 -3.41 -28.22 6.69
CA ASP A 387 -3.20 -28.92 7.97
C ASP A 387 -4.49 -28.95 8.81
N SER A 388 -5.29 -27.87 8.71
CA SER A 388 -6.54 -27.72 9.47
C SER A 388 -7.75 -28.42 8.87
N ALA A 389 -7.63 -29.01 7.67
CA ALA A 389 -8.75 -29.64 6.96
C ALA A 389 -9.39 -30.82 7.74
N GLU A 390 -8.64 -31.48 8.61
CA GLU A 390 -9.08 -32.62 9.44
C GLU A 390 -9.41 -32.22 10.89
N SER A 391 -9.30 -30.93 11.25
CA SER A 391 -9.53 -30.43 12.60
C SER A 391 -10.98 -30.03 12.82
N GLU A 392 -11.57 -30.40 13.99
CA GLU A 392 -12.96 -30.06 14.36
C GLU A 392 -13.20 -28.54 14.41
N ASP A 393 -12.20 -27.74 14.81
CA ASP A 393 -12.27 -26.28 14.89
C ASP A 393 -11.86 -25.57 13.60
N GLY A 394 -11.48 -26.33 12.54
CA GLY A 394 -11.02 -25.79 11.26
C GLY A 394 -9.83 -24.84 11.37
N GLY A 395 -8.97 -25.01 12.39
CA GLY A 395 -7.76 -24.23 12.57
C GLY A 395 -7.94 -22.72 12.77
N LYS A 396 -9.15 -22.28 13.14
CA LYS A 396 -9.50 -20.84 13.27
C LYS A 396 -8.57 -20.06 14.18
N SER A 397 -8.12 -20.65 15.29
CA SER A 397 -7.21 -19.99 16.23
C SER A 397 -5.86 -19.68 15.59
N ILE A 398 -5.32 -20.61 14.80
CA ILE A 398 -4.04 -20.48 14.11
C ILE A 398 -4.14 -19.44 12.98
N ILE A 399 -5.22 -19.52 12.18
CA ILE A 399 -5.43 -18.55 11.09
C ILE A 399 -5.64 -17.14 11.64
N MET A 400 -6.30 -16.96 12.78
CA MET A 400 -6.47 -15.66 13.44
C MET A 400 -5.14 -15.09 13.96
N GLU A 401 -4.16 -15.92 14.27
CA GLU A 401 -2.83 -15.49 14.67
C GLU A 401 -2.04 -14.89 13.49
N MET A 402 -2.34 -15.35 12.28
CA MET A 402 -1.70 -14.89 11.04
C MET A 402 -2.35 -13.59 10.54
N GLN A 403 -1.94 -12.46 11.13
CA GLN A 403 -2.43 -11.15 10.69
C GLN A 403 -1.93 -10.84 9.27
N PRO A 404 -2.82 -10.47 8.31
CA PRO A 404 -2.42 -10.20 6.94
C PRO A 404 -1.32 -9.13 6.84
N TYR A 405 -0.37 -9.33 5.94
CA TYR A 405 0.69 -8.34 5.70
C TYR A 405 0.20 -7.10 4.96
N GLU A 406 -0.99 -7.18 4.34
CA GLU A 406 -1.58 -6.10 3.53
C GLU A 406 -0.62 -5.57 2.45
N ALA A 407 0.24 -6.42 1.92
CA ALA A 407 1.28 -6.04 0.96
C ALA A 407 0.70 -5.35 -0.28
N GLU A 408 -0.44 -5.82 -0.78
CA GLU A 408 -1.15 -5.18 -1.90
C GLU A 408 -1.64 -3.77 -1.55
N ALA A 409 -2.16 -3.55 -0.34
CA ALA A 409 -2.60 -2.24 0.12
C ALA A 409 -1.40 -1.28 0.29
N VAL A 410 -0.27 -1.78 0.79
CA VAL A 410 0.98 -1.02 0.91
C VAL A 410 1.48 -0.61 -0.48
N VAL A 411 1.53 -1.54 -1.45
CA VAL A 411 1.91 -1.23 -2.84
C VAL A 411 0.97 -0.18 -3.42
N ALA A 412 -0.35 -0.34 -3.26
CA ALA A 412 -1.33 0.62 -3.74
C ALA A 412 -1.09 2.03 -3.15
N ASN A 413 -0.81 2.13 -1.86
CA ASN A 413 -0.53 3.41 -1.19
C ASN A 413 0.79 4.04 -1.67
N LEU A 414 1.83 3.24 -1.88
CA LEU A 414 3.10 3.71 -2.44
C LEU A 414 2.93 4.21 -3.87
N VAL A 415 2.16 3.51 -4.71
CA VAL A 415 1.85 3.96 -6.07
C VAL A 415 1.02 5.24 -6.07
N LYS A 416 0.02 5.37 -5.19
CA LYS A 416 -0.73 6.62 -5.01
C LYS A 416 0.16 7.78 -4.59
N SER A 417 1.09 7.54 -3.67
CA SER A 417 2.08 8.54 -3.28
C SER A 417 2.99 8.91 -4.45
N TRP A 418 3.45 7.94 -5.24
CA TRP A 418 4.23 8.16 -6.46
C TRP A 418 3.44 9.00 -7.49
N ILE A 419 2.16 8.66 -7.73
CA ILE A 419 1.26 9.43 -8.59
C ILE A 419 1.18 10.88 -8.11
N LYS A 420 0.92 11.08 -6.83
CA LYS A 420 0.81 12.43 -6.23
C LYS A 420 2.08 13.26 -6.44
N ILE A 421 3.24 12.70 -6.14
CA ILE A 421 4.53 13.38 -6.32
C ILE A 421 4.76 13.76 -7.79
N ARG A 422 4.40 12.89 -8.74
CA ARG A 422 4.51 13.17 -10.18
C ARG A 422 3.57 14.28 -10.62
N LEU A 423 2.34 14.29 -10.13
CA LEU A 423 1.34 15.33 -10.43
C LEU A 423 1.74 16.69 -9.83
N ASP A 424 2.23 16.72 -8.60
CA ASP A 424 2.71 17.93 -7.94
C ASP A 424 3.90 18.54 -8.72
N ARG A 425 4.86 17.71 -9.10
CA ARG A 425 6.01 18.15 -9.94
C ARG A 425 5.56 18.67 -11.32
N LEU A 426 4.58 18.01 -11.94
CA LEU A 426 4.01 18.48 -13.21
C LEU A 426 3.34 19.85 -13.03
N GLY A 427 2.56 20.04 -11.96
CA GLY A 427 1.92 21.33 -11.65
C GLY A 427 2.92 22.47 -11.47
N GLU A 428 3.97 22.25 -10.65
CA GLU A 428 5.05 23.23 -10.46
C GLU A 428 5.81 23.55 -11.76
N TRP A 429 6.01 22.51 -12.59
CA TRP A 429 6.68 22.69 -13.87
C TRP A 429 5.82 23.55 -14.82
N VAL A 430 4.52 23.27 -14.91
CA VAL A 430 3.55 24.06 -15.68
C VAL A 430 3.60 25.53 -15.29
N ASP A 431 3.57 25.82 -13.99
CA ASP A 431 3.56 27.20 -13.49
C ASP A 431 4.84 27.95 -13.84
N ARG A 432 5.99 27.31 -13.66
CA ARG A 432 7.30 27.91 -14.00
C ARG A 432 7.48 28.19 -15.50
N ASN A 433 7.04 27.27 -16.35
CA ASN A 433 7.23 27.41 -17.79
C ASN A 433 6.24 28.38 -18.44
N LEU A 434 4.98 28.40 -18.00
CA LEU A 434 4.03 29.40 -18.45
C LEU A 434 4.44 30.81 -18.08
N GLN A 435 5.02 31.04 -16.90
CA GLN A 435 5.57 32.33 -16.52
C GLN A 435 6.75 32.77 -17.41
N LYS A 436 7.59 31.81 -17.84
CA LYS A 436 8.69 32.09 -18.77
C LYS A 436 8.16 32.44 -20.16
N GLU A 437 7.18 31.73 -20.68
CA GLU A 437 6.56 31.99 -21.98
C GLU A 437 5.85 33.33 -22.05
N GLN A 438 5.16 33.73 -20.98
CA GLN A 438 4.53 35.03 -20.90
C GLN A 438 5.52 36.18 -20.99
N ARG A 439 6.76 35.98 -20.49
CA ARG A 439 7.83 36.98 -20.56
C ARG A 439 8.56 37.00 -21.93
N ASN A 440 8.59 35.87 -22.64
CA ASN A 440 9.30 35.72 -23.89
C ASN A 440 8.53 34.77 -24.82
N PRO A 441 7.45 35.21 -25.48
CA PRO A 441 6.66 34.38 -26.36
C PRO A 441 7.47 34.00 -27.61
N GLN A 442 8.02 32.79 -27.63
CA GLN A 442 8.70 32.25 -28.83
C GLN A 442 7.80 31.13 -29.38
N ALA A 443 7.36 31.32 -30.64
CA ALA A 443 6.77 30.22 -31.40
C ALA A 443 7.89 29.31 -31.92
N ASN A 444 7.65 28.00 -31.86
CA ASN A 444 8.50 27.07 -32.58
C ASN A 444 8.23 27.20 -34.09
N LYS A 445 9.01 26.49 -34.91
CA LYS A 445 8.86 26.50 -36.39
C LYS A 445 7.47 26.00 -36.83
N GLU A 446 6.75 25.30 -35.98
CA GLU A 446 5.41 24.72 -36.25
C GLU A 446 4.26 25.64 -35.78
N GLY A 447 4.54 26.79 -35.20
CA GLY A 447 3.55 27.81 -34.85
C GLY A 447 2.74 27.53 -33.59
N PHE A 448 3.26 26.75 -32.63
CA PHE A 448 2.58 26.50 -31.33
C PHE A 448 3.58 26.53 -30.14
N ALA A 449 3.05 26.54 -28.90
CA ALA A 449 3.85 26.75 -27.71
C ALA A 449 4.78 25.55 -27.40
N PRO A 450 6.09 25.77 -27.19
CA PRO A 450 7.01 24.70 -26.78
C PRO A 450 6.60 24.05 -25.44
N SER A 451 6.03 24.82 -24.51
CA SER A 451 5.55 24.29 -23.22
C SER A 451 4.43 23.26 -23.39
N ALA A 452 3.60 23.39 -24.41
CA ALA A 452 2.55 22.41 -24.68
C ALA A 452 3.11 21.04 -25.08
N ILE A 453 4.16 21.03 -25.92
CA ILE A 453 4.83 19.80 -26.31
C ILE A 453 5.45 19.14 -25.10
N GLU A 454 6.13 19.93 -24.25
CA GLU A 454 6.82 19.40 -23.09
C GLU A 454 5.85 18.88 -22.02
N VAL A 455 4.71 19.55 -21.78
CA VAL A 455 3.65 19.03 -20.89
C VAL A 455 3.12 17.70 -21.41
N LEU A 456 2.82 17.59 -22.69
CA LEU A 456 2.33 16.35 -23.31
C LEU A 456 3.38 15.24 -23.24
N ARG A 457 4.67 15.57 -23.44
CA ARG A 457 5.77 14.63 -23.28
C ARG A 457 5.89 14.13 -21.84
N ILE A 458 5.81 15.01 -20.84
CA ILE A 458 5.86 14.61 -19.42
C ILE A 458 4.68 13.73 -19.05
N ILE A 459 3.50 14.01 -19.62
CA ILE A 459 2.31 13.16 -19.42
C ILE A 459 2.56 11.78 -20.01
N ASP A 460 3.09 11.70 -21.22
CA ASP A 460 3.40 10.45 -21.92
C ASP A 460 4.47 9.64 -21.17
N ASP A 461 5.59 10.29 -20.79
CA ASP A 461 6.66 9.68 -19.99
C ASP A 461 6.15 9.18 -18.63
N THR A 462 5.17 9.88 -18.03
CA THR A 462 4.57 9.48 -16.76
C THR A 462 3.68 8.25 -16.92
N LEU A 463 2.89 8.18 -17.98
CA LEU A 463 2.08 7.01 -18.33
C LEU A 463 2.96 5.79 -18.63
N GLU A 464 4.01 5.97 -19.43
CA GLU A 464 4.96 4.91 -19.74
C GLU A 464 5.66 4.40 -18.48
N SER A 465 6.15 5.32 -17.62
CA SER A 465 6.76 4.97 -16.34
C SER A 465 5.78 4.20 -15.42
N PHE A 466 4.50 4.56 -15.43
CA PHE A 466 3.48 3.84 -14.67
C PHE A 466 3.26 2.42 -15.20
N PHE A 467 3.20 2.22 -16.50
CA PHE A 467 3.01 0.91 -17.10
C PHE A 467 4.23 -0.02 -16.95
N LEU A 468 5.44 0.56 -16.78
CA LEU A 468 6.66 -0.20 -16.50
C LEU A 468 6.79 -0.63 -15.03
N LEU A 469 5.94 -0.14 -14.12
CA LEU A 469 5.93 -0.61 -12.74
C LEU A 469 5.47 -2.08 -12.71
N PRO A 470 6.20 -2.99 -12.05
CA PRO A 470 5.82 -4.39 -11.93
C PRO A 470 4.71 -4.59 -10.88
N VAL A 471 3.56 -3.93 -11.07
CA VAL A 471 2.44 -3.93 -10.13
C VAL A 471 1.23 -4.62 -10.76
N PRO A 472 0.58 -5.59 -10.09
CA PRO A 472 -0.59 -6.29 -10.67
C PRO A 472 -1.85 -5.41 -10.77
N MET A 473 -1.87 -4.25 -10.12
CA MET A 473 -3.07 -3.40 -9.95
C MET A 473 -3.15 -2.20 -10.89
N HIS A 474 -2.48 -2.22 -12.07
CA HIS A 474 -2.51 -1.09 -13.03
C HIS A 474 -3.94 -0.65 -13.38
N ALA A 475 -4.84 -1.59 -13.62
CA ALA A 475 -6.22 -1.31 -14.00
C ALA A 475 -7.00 -0.53 -12.93
N VAL A 476 -6.73 -0.78 -11.64
CA VAL A 476 -7.41 -0.12 -10.51
C VAL A 476 -6.85 1.27 -10.24
N LEU A 477 -5.53 1.47 -10.39
CA LEU A 477 -4.84 2.72 -10.06
C LEU A 477 -4.77 3.71 -11.25
N LEU A 478 -4.89 3.23 -12.48
CA LEU A 478 -4.85 4.06 -13.69
C LEU A 478 -5.89 5.19 -13.70
N PRO A 479 -7.17 4.99 -13.30
CA PRO A 479 -8.15 6.06 -13.29
C PRO A 479 -7.75 7.26 -12.42
N GLU A 480 -7.07 7.01 -11.31
CA GLU A 480 -6.57 8.06 -10.42
C GLU A 480 -5.44 8.86 -11.08
N LEU A 481 -4.47 8.18 -11.69
CA LEU A 481 -3.39 8.81 -12.44
C LEU A 481 -3.94 9.66 -13.59
N VAL A 482 -4.80 9.07 -14.44
CA VAL A 482 -5.37 9.77 -15.62
C VAL A 482 -6.21 10.97 -15.20
N SER A 483 -7.02 10.84 -14.13
CA SER A 483 -7.79 11.97 -13.59
C SER A 483 -6.90 13.10 -13.10
N GLY A 484 -5.77 12.76 -12.45
CA GLY A 484 -4.78 13.75 -12.02
C GLY A 484 -4.08 14.45 -13.18
N LEU A 485 -3.64 13.70 -14.19
CA LEU A 485 -3.04 14.23 -15.42
C LEU A 485 -4.02 15.12 -16.19
N ASP A 486 -5.29 14.71 -16.30
CA ASP A 486 -6.36 15.47 -16.94
C ASP A 486 -6.59 16.82 -16.24
N LYS A 487 -6.64 16.84 -14.90
CA LYS A 487 -6.73 18.10 -14.14
C LYS A 487 -5.52 19.01 -14.36
N SER A 488 -4.32 18.46 -14.35
CA SER A 488 -3.09 19.23 -14.57
C SER A 488 -3.06 19.82 -15.97
N LEU A 489 -3.44 19.05 -16.99
CA LEU A 489 -3.52 19.53 -18.37
C LEU A 489 -4.65 20.57 -18.55
N GLN A 490 -5.81 20.36 -17.91
CA GLN A 490 -6.88 21.37 -17.89
C GLN A 490 -6.40 22.69 -17.29
N GLN A 491 -5.67 22.64 -16.18
CA GLN A 491 -5.08 23.86 -15.57
C GLN A 491 -4.11 24.55 -16.52
N TYR A 492 -3.26 23.77 -17.21
CA TYR A 492 -2.38 24.32 -18.26
C TYR A 492 -3.19 25.06 -19.32
N ILE A 493 -4.23 24.42 -19.90
CA ILE A 493 -5.08 25.00 -20.92
C ILE A 493 -5.71 26.30 -20.47
N LEU A 494 -6.28 26.31 -19.25
CA LEU A 494 -6.91 27.51 -18.68
C LEU A 494 -5.91 28.65 -18.46
N LYS A 495 -4.71 28.35 -17.95
CA LYS A 495 -3.66 29.35 -17.75
C LYS A 495 -3.09 29.86 -19.08
N ALA A 496 -2.86 28.99 -20.05
CA ALA A 496 -2.35 29.36 -21.39
C ALA A 496 -3.35 30.23 -22.17
N LYS A 497 -4.66 30.04 -21.93
CA LYS A 497 -5.71 30.93 -22.48
C LYS A 497 -5.85 32.26 -21.74
N SER A 498 -5.42 32.35 -20.49
CA SER A 498 -5.66 33.53 -19.64
C SER A 498 -5.14 34.83 -20.23
N GLY A 499 -5.79 35.94 -19.91
CA GLY A 499 -5.36 37.28 -20.34
C GLY A 499 -5.74 37.66 -21.78
N CYS A 500 -6.56 36.86 -22.49
CA CYS A 500 -6.98 37.20 -23.86
C CYS A 500 -8.17 38.15 -23.96
N GLY A 501 -8.88 38.41 -22.88
CA GLY A 501 -10.15 39.13 -22.91
C GLY A 501 -11.32 38.25 -23.34
N ASN A 502 -12.48 38.86 -23.50
CA ASN A 502 -13.68 38.21 -24.04
C ASN A 502 -14.38 39.16 -25.01
N ARG A 503 -15.39 38.67 -25.71
CA ARG A 503 -16.23 39.45 -26.66
C ARG A 503 -16.61 40.82 -26.10
N ASN A 504 -17.15 40.88 -24.88
CA ASN A 504 -17.68 42.11 -24.27
C ASN A 504 -16.56 43.11 -23.93
N THR A 505 -15.31 42.69 -23.84
CA THR A 505 -14.16 43.56 -23.57
C THR A 505 -13.85 44.48 -24.77
N PHE A 506 -14.13 44.02 -25.98
CA PHE A 506 -13.77 44.69 -27.22
C PHE A 506 -14.93 45.52 -27.81
N ILE A 507 -16.18 45.11 -27.63
CA ILE A 507 -17.34 45.88 -28.11
C ILE A 507 -17.42 47.23 -27.42
N PRO A 508 -17.48 48.33 -28.17
CA PRO A 508 -17.62 49.68 -27.56
C PRO A 508 -18.94 49.80 -26.77
N VAL A 509 -18.94 50.61 -25.72
CA VAL A 509 -20.16 50.89 -25.00
C VAL A 509 -21.12 51.63 -25.94
N MET A 510 -22.36 51.20 -25.99
CA MET A 510 -23.39 51.86 -26.82
C MET A 510 -23.53 53.33 -26.46
N PRO A 511 -23.40 54.23 -27.41
CA PRO A 511 -23.62 55.65 -27.16
C PRO A 511 -25.09 55.94 -26.80
N ALA A 512 -25.28 57.00 -26.02
CA ALA A 512 -26.63 57.46 -25.68
C ALA A 512 -27.45 57.78 -26.91
N LEU A 513 -28.73 57.42 -26.87
CA LEU A 513 -29.66 57.74 -27.98
C LEU A 513 -29.73 59.22 -28.22
N THR A 514 -29.54 59.64 -29.46
CA THR A 514 -29.67 61.03 -29.93
C THR A 514 -30.55 61.02 -31.19
N ARG A 515 -31.23 62.12 -31.45
CA ARG A 515 -32.03 62.24 -32.68
C ARG A 515 -31.32 63.07 -33.71
N CYS A 516 -31.47 62.76 -34.99
CA CYS A 516 -30.99 63.55 -36.12
C CYS A 516 -31.66 64.91 -36.17
N SER A 517 -30.93 65.94 -36.65
CA SER A 517 -31.42 67.28 -36.87
C SER A 517 -31.14 67.66 -38.32
N LYS A 518 -32.12 68.32 -39.02
CA LYS A 518 -31.88 68.83 -40.40
C LYS A 518 -30.64 69.72 -40.42
N LYS A 519 -29.73 69.45 -41.33
CA LYS A 519 -28.60 70.33 -41.67
C LYS A 519 -29.13 71.74 -42.01
N SER A 520 -29.07 72.66 -41.07
CA SER A 520 -29.02 74.08 -41.49
C SER A 520 -27.60 74.33 -42.00
N LYS A 521 -27.51 74.82 -43.23
CA LYS A 521 -26.26 75.26 -43.84
C LYS A 521 -25.73 76.44 -43.07
N GLN A 522 -24.92 76.18 -42.01
CA GLN A 522 -24.04 77.13 -41.36
C GLN A 522 -22.63 76.65 -41.27
N HIS A 523 -21.78 77.46 -41.88
CA HIS A 523 -20.34 77.20 -42.02
C HIS A 523 -19.59 77.09 -40.69
N GLY A 524 -18.80 76.02 -40.57
CA GLY A 524 -17.48 75.94 -40.14
C GLY A 524 -16.90 76.91 -39.05
N VAL A 525 -17.11 76.60 -37.76
CA VAL A 525 -16.19 77.13 -36.72
C VAL A 525 -16.03 76.15 -35.52
N PHE A 526 -16.82 75.05 -35.47
CA PHE A 526 -16.81 74.21 -34.23
C PHE A 526 -16.07 72.86 -34.35
N ARG A 527 -15.32 72.65 -35.43
CA ARG A 527 -14.59 71.36 -35.62
C ARG A 527 -13.38 71.13 -34.69
N LYS A 528 -12.92 72.19 -33.97
CA LYS A 528 -11.71 72.07 -33.11
C LYS A 528 -11.99 71.58 -31.67
N LYS A 529 -13.20 71.69 -31.16
CA LYS A 529 -13.53 71.36 -29.77
C LYS A 529 -13.92 69.92 -29.51
N GLU A 530 -14.54 69.24 -30.47
CA GLU A 530 -14.93 67.84 -30.36
C GLU A 530 -13.73 66.87 -30.39
N LYS A 531 -12.70 67.16 -31.23
CA LYS A 531 -11.48 66.37 -31.27
C LYS A 531 -10.71 66.40 -29.93
N SER A 532 -10.83 67.45 -29.20
CA SER A 532 -10.16 67.64 -27.88
C SER A 532 -10.86 66.87 -26.74
N GLN A 533 -12.20 66.71 -26.82
CA GLN A 533 -12.96 65.96 -25.79
C GLN A 533 -12.87 64.46 -25.99
N MET A 534 -12.84 63.97 -27.26
CA MET A 534 -12.65 62.55 -27.53
C MET A 534 -11.22 62.11 -27.18
N THR A 535 -10.23 62.94 -27.45
CA THR A 535 -8.81 62.63 -27.07
C THR A 535 -8.58 62.73 -25.57
N GLN A 536 -9.29 63.61 -24.82
CA GLN A 536 -9.24 63.66 -23.37
C GLN A 536 -10.00 62.49 -22.69
N ARG A 537 -11.13 62.01 -23.27
CA ARG A 537 -11.80 60.81 -22.76
C ARG A 537 -10.96 59.52 -23.00
N ARG A 538 -10.17 59.42 -24.07
CA ARG A 538 -9.23 58.31 -24.26
C ARG A 538 -8.05 58.37 -23.25
N LYS A 539 -7.63 59.55 -22.76
CA LYS A 539 -6.59 59.67 -21.72
C LYS A 539 -7.16 59.51 -20.30
N ALA A 540 -8.47 59.67 -20.06
CA ALA A 540 -9.07 59.52 -18.75
C ALA A 540 -9.45 58.06 -18.42
N HIS A 541 -9.43 57.15 -19.39
CA HIS A 541 -9.66 55.72 -19.14
C HIS A 541 -8.38 54.93 -18.89
N ASP A 542 -7.20 55.61 -19.01
CA ASP A 542 -5.89 55.00 -18.78
C ASP A 542 -5.33 55.24 -17.36
N GLY A 543 -6.14 55.85 -16.48
CA GLY A 543 -5.71 56.22 -15.16
C GLY A 543 -6.74 55.91 -14.05
N THR A 544 -7.00 54.64 -13.77
CA THR A 544 -7.33 54.07 -12.43
C THR A 544 -7.80 52.61 -12.57
N THR A 545 -6.87 51.70 -12.67
CA THR A 545 -6.96 50.40 -11.96
C THR A 545 -5.54 49.94 -11.68
N ASN A 546 -5.22 49.88 -10.41
CA ASN A 546 -4.04 49.25 -9.87
C ASN A 546 -3.89 47.81 -10.40
N GLY A 547 -2.68 47.47 -10.84
CA GLY A 547 -2.14 46.12 -10.71
C GLY A 547 -2.45 45.18 -11.88
N GLY A 548 -1.53 45.06 -12.79
CA GLY A 548 -1.43 43.95 -13.74
C GLY A 548 -1.15 44.46 -15.15
N ASN A 549 0.08 44.28 -15.62
CA ASN A 549 0.46 44.35 -17.02
C ASN A 549 -0.52 43.49 -17.87
N SER A 550 -1.64 44.02 -18.35
CA SER A 550 -2.30 43.47 -19.50
C SER A 550 -1.47 43.86 -20.71
N SER A 551 -0.43 43.11 -20.99
CA SER A 551 0.24 43.14 -22.30
C SER A 551 -0.87 42.88 -23.33
N ASP A 552 -1.08 43.86 -24.21
CA ASP A 552 -2.01 43.76 -25.35
C ASP A 552 -1.53 42.61 -26.21
N VAL A 553 -2.23 41.47 -26.15
CA VAL A 553 -1.86 40.24 -26.89
C VAL A 553 -2.21 40.44 -28.35
N ASP A 554 -1.23 40.47 -29.24
CA ASP A 554 -1.41 40.69 -30.71
C ASP A 554 -2.15 39.49 -31.38
N ILE A 555 -2.77 39.76 -32.55
CA ILE A 555 -3.46 38.76 -33.36
C ILE A 555 -2.58 37.53 -33.66
N PRO A 556 -1.33 37.65 -34.09
CA PRO A 556 -0.45 36.48 -34.31
C PRO A 556 -0.23 35.65 -33.04
N GLN A 557 -0.13 36.27 -31.87
CA GLN A 557 -0.01 35.56 -30.60
C GLN A 557 -1.29 34.81 -30.23
N LEU A 558 -2.47 35.38 -30.54
CA LEU A 558 -3.75 34.69 -30.35
C LEU A 558 -3.88 33.48 -31.30
N CYS A 559 -3.50 33.61 -32.58
CA CYS A 559 -3.44 32.52 -33.53
C CYS A 559 -2.52 31.38 -33.07
N PHE A 560 -1.35 31.74 -32.51
CA PHE A 560 -0.42 30.83 -31.91
C PHE A 560 -1.03 30.04 -30.72
N ARG A 561 -1.80 30.71 -29.84
CA ARG A 561 -2.52 30.05 -28.74
C ARG A 561 -3.62 29.11 -29.27
N VAL A 562 -4.34 29.47 -30.34
CA VAL A 562 -5.33 28.57 -31.00
C VAL A 562 -4.66 27.31 -31.52
N ASN A 563 -3.51 27.45 -32.20
CA ASN A 563 -2.73 26.32 -32.70
C ASN A 563 -2.25 25.43 -31.57
N THR A 564 -1.82 26.02 -30.45
CA THR A 564 -1.41 25.29 -29.25
C THR A 564 -2.55 24.44 -28.71
N MET A 565 -3.75 25.01 -28.57
CA MET A 565 -4.94 24.27 -28.11
C MET A 565 -5.31 23.15 -29.07
N GLN A 566 -5.22 23.41 -30.37
CA GLN A 566 -5.49 22.38 -31.37
C GLN A 566 -4.46 21.25 -31.36
N ARG A 567 -3.18 21.55 -31.15
CA ARG A 567 -2.12 20.53 -30.97
C ARG A 567 -2.40 19.66 -29.77
N ILE A 568 -2.73 20.25 -28.60
CA ILE A 568 -3.10 19.49 -27.40
C ILE A 568 -4.28 18.56 -27.69
N ARG A 569 -5.33 19.06 -28.38
CA ARG A 569 -6.49 18.25 -28.74
C ARG A 569 -6.14 17.04 -29.61
N MET A 570 -5.19 17.20 -30.53
CA MET A 570 -4.73 16.11 -31.41
C MET A 570 -3.96 15.05 -30.63
N GLU A 571 -3.03 15.49 -29.78
CA GLU A 571 -2.19 14.60 -28.98
C GLU A 571 -2.97 13.84 -27.90
N LEU A 572 -4.01 14.45 -27.32
CA LEU A 572 -4.91 13.74 -26.40
C LEU A 572 -5.49 12.47 -27.04
N GLY A 573 -5.91 12.55 -28.30
CA GLY A 573 -6.41 11.37 -29.02
C GLY A 573 -5.33 10.30 -29.28
N VAL A 574 -4.06 10.68 -29.36
CA VAL A 574 -2.95 9.73 -29.46
C VAL A 574 -2.69 9.06 -28.12
N LEU A 575 -2.64 9.84 -27.04
CA LEU A 575 -2.46 9.32 -25.68
C LEU A 575 -3.57 8.32 -25.29
N GLU A 576 -4.82 8.63 -25.58
CA GLU A 576 -5.95 7.72 -25.32
C GLU A 576 -5.80 6.40 -26.07
N LYS A 577 -5.45 6.44 -27.36
CA LYS A 577 -5.20 5.22 -28.15
C LYS A 577 -4.06 4.38 -27.57
N ARG A 578 -3.00 5.01 -27.08
CA ARG A 578 -1.86 4.32 -26.47
C ARG A 578 -2.24 3.62 -25.17
N ILE A 579 -3.04 4.26 -24.31
CA ILE A 579 -3.57 3.66 -23.09
C ILE A 579 -4.44 2.43 -23.45
N VAL A 580 -5.33 2.52 -24.46
CA VAL A 580 -6.15 1.39 -24.89
C VAL A 580 -5.29 0.25 -25.42
N ALA A 581 -4.28 0.56 -26.26
CA ALA A 581 -3.39 -0.44 -26.83
C ALA A 581 -2.62 -1.22 -25.75
N HIS A 582 -2.20 -0.57 -24.65
CA HIS A 582 -1.52 -1.23 -23.57
C HIS A 582 -2.40 -2.30 -22.89
N PHE A 583 -3.68 -2.01 -22.65
CA PHE A 583 -4.63 -2.98 -22.08
C PHE A 583 -5.05 -4.08 -23.06
N SER A 584 -5.13 -3.78 -24.36
CA SER A 584 -5.48 -4.79 -25.37
C SER A 584 -4.38 -5.83 -25.58
N SER A 585 -3.13 -5.53 -25.20
CA SER A 585 -2.00 -6.48 -25.26
C SER A 585 -1.91 -7.37 -24.01
N SER A 586 -2.59 -7.06 -22.91
CA SER A 586 -2.66 -7.86 -21.69
C SER A 586 -3.69 -8.99 -21.86
N LYS A 587 -3.27 -10.26 -21.63
CA LYS A 587 -4.04 -11.49 -21.96
C LYS A 587 -5.12 -11.86 -20.92
N SER A 588 -5.50 -11.01 -19.99
CA SER A 588 -6.48 -11.31 -18.94
C SER A 588 -7.90 -10.92 -19.38
N ALA A 589 -8.83 -11.88 -19.37
CA ALA A 589 -10.24 -11.67 -19.77
C ALA A 589 -11.00 -10.66 -18.87
N THR A 590 -10.53 -10.44 -17.66
CA THR A 590 -11.07 -9.44 -16.71
C THR A 590 -10.69 -8.01 -17.11
N ASP A 591 -9.60 -7.83 -17.88
CA ASP A 591 -9.12 -6.51 -18.29
C ASP A 591 -9.95 -5.92 -19.45
N ASN A 592 -10.65 -6.73 -20.24
CA ASN A 592 -11.48 -6.25 -21.34
C ASN A 592 -12.72 -5.47 -20.88
N ASP A 593 -13.34 -5.86 -19.77
CA ASP A 593 -14.47 -5.14 -19.19
C ASP A 593 -14.02 -3.81 -18.54
N ILE A 594 -12.81 -3.79 -18.00
CA ILE A 594 -12.19 -2.59 -17.43
C ILE A 594 -11.71 -1.67 -18.55
N ALA A 595 -11.17 -2.21 -19.66
CA ALA A 595 -10.74 -1.43 -20.82
C ALA A 595 -11.93 -0.67 -21.48
N ASN A 596 -13.11 -1.27 -21.51
CA ASN A 596 -14.33 -0.60 -21.99
C ASN A 596 -14.81 0.50 -21.03
N GLY A 597 -14.65 0.35 -19.73
CA GLY A 597 -14.93 1.37 -18.68
C GLY A 597 -13.91 2.51 -18.64
N VAL A 598 -12.66 2.25 -19.02
CA VAL A 598 -11.55 3.22 -19.09
C VAL A 598 -11.65 4.13 -20.32
N SER A 599 -12.61 3.91 -21.22
CA SER A 599 -12.90 4.71 -22.43
C SER A 599 -13.19 6.21 -22.15
N SER A 600 -13.35 6.63 -20.92
CA SER A 600 -13.63 8.03 -20.55
C SER A 600 -12.46 8.75 -19.86
N LYS A 601 -11.26 8.59 -20.35
CA LYS A 601 -10.01 8.89 -19.65
C LYS A 601 -9.72 10.35 -19.44
N PHE A 602 -9.72 11.13 -20.52
CA PHE A 602 -9.58 12.58 -20.47
C PHE A 602 -10.92 13.23 -20.70
N LYS A 603 -11.61 13.68 -19.66
CA LYS A 603 -12.92 14.32 -19.75
C LYS A 603 -12.81 15.84 -19.70
N LEU A 604 -11.92 16.36 -18.88
CA LEU A 604 -11.80 17.78 -18.58
C LEU A 604 -11.01 18.52 -19.67
N SER A 605 -9.87 17.96 -20.07
CA SER A 605 -8.96 18.59 -21.04
C SER A 605 -9.55 18.66 -22.45
N PRO A 606 -10.23 17.63 -22.99
CA PRO A 606 -10.90 17.75 -24.28
C PRO A 606 -11.99 18.83 -24.31
N ALA A 607 -12.81 18.91 -23.26
CA ALA A 607 -13.84 19.95 -23.13
C ALA A 607 -13.20 21.35 -22.99
N ALA A 608 -12.15 21.46 -22.16
CA ALA A 608 -11.43 22.71 -21.97
C ALA A 608 -10.73 23.19 -23.26
N THR A 609 -10.17 22.30 -24.08
CA THR A 609 -9.56 22.66 -25.35
C THR A 609 -10.60 23.16 -26.35
N VAL A 610 -11.74 22.49 -26.48
CA VAL A 610 -12.82 22.91 -27.39
C VAL A 610 -13.36 24.29 -27.00
N GLU A 611 -13.61 24.48 -25.72
CA GLU A 611 -14.08 25.77 -25.21
C GLU A 611 -13.02 26.87 -25.35
N SER A 612 -11.77 26.55 -25.05
CA SER A 612 -10.65 27.50 -25.21
C SER A 612 -10.43 27.91 -26.69
N ILE A 613 -10.52 26.97 -27.60
CA ILE A 613 -10.46 27.28 -29.04
C ILE A 613 -11.62 28.20 -29.42
N HIS A 614 -12.84 27.91 -28.99
CA HIS A 614 -14.01 28.75 -29.29
C HIS A 614 -13.80 30.19 -28.78
N GLN A 615 -13.42 30.34 -27.52
CA GLN A 615 -13.21 31.65 -26.90
C GLN A 615 -12.03 32.42 -27.50
N LEU A 616 -10.95 31.73 -27.87
CA LEU A 616 -9.81 32.35 -28.55
C LEU A 616 -10.16 32.80 -29.97
N CYS A 617 -10.93 31.99 -30.72
CA CYS A 617 -11.43 32.37 -32.03
C CYS A 617 -12.33 33.60 -31.96
N GLU A 618 -13.25 33.63 -30.97
CA GLU A 618 -14.09 34.78 -30.71
C GLU A 618 -13.27 36.01 -30.27
N CYS A 619 -12.29 35.84 -29.45
CA CYS A 619 -11.37 36.90 -29.02
C CYS A 619 -10.59 37.50 -30.20
N ILE A 620 -10.04 36.66 -31.10
CA ILE A 620 -9.40 37.10 -32.36
C ILE A 620 -10.34 37.95 -33.18
N ALA A 621 -11.55 37.45 -33.39
CA ALA A 621 -12.55 38.08 -34.23
C ALA A 621 -12.99 39.45 -33.71
N TYR A 622 -13.38 39.53 -32.45
CA TYR A 622 -13.86 40.78 -31.86
C TYR A 622 -12.73 41.77 -31.59
N LYS A 623 -11.51 41.32 -31.28
CA LYS A 623 -10.33 42.19 -31.18
C LYS A 623 -10.02 42.80 -32.55
N LEU A 624 -9.97 41.97 -33.60
CA LEU A 624 -9.70 42.42 -34.97
C LEU A 624 -10.71 43.48 -35.41
N VAL A 625 -11.96 43.20 -35.32
CA VAL A 625 -13.04 44.05 -35.86
C VAL A 625 -13.26 45.32 -35.00
N PHE A 626 -13.30 45.20 -33.70
CA PHE A 626 -13.71 46.31 -32.79
C PHE A 626 -12.53 47.10 -32.19
N ARG A 627 -11.29 46.57 -32.29
CA ARG A 627 -10.13 47.26 -31.80
C ARG A 627 -9.13 47.61 -32.89
N ASP A 628 -8.61 46.60 -33.60
CA ASP A 628 -7.57 46.82 -34.58
C ASP A 628 -8.09 47.55 -35.84
N LEU A 629 -9.24 47.15 -36.34
CA LEU A 629 -9.96 47.79 -37.47
C LEU A 629 -11.00 48.82 -37.04
N SER A 630 -11.04 49.18 -35.73
CA SER A 630 -12.03 50.13 -35.20
C SER A 630 -11.98 51.49 -35.89
N HIS A 631 -10.83 51.95 -36.32
CA HIS A 631 -10.65 53.24 -36.99
C HIS A 631 -11.32 53.28 -38.36
N LEU A 632 -11.46 52.15 -39.05
CA LEU A 632 -12.14 52.03 -40.36
C LEU A 632 -13.64 51.73 -40.17
N LEU A 633 -14.00 50.85 -39.28
CA LEU A 633 -15.38 50.43 -39.05
C LEU A 633 -16.15 51.41 -38.16
N TRP A 634 -15.71 51.56 -36.88
CA TRP A 634 -16.43 52.32 -35.90
C TRP A 634 -16.27 53.83 -36.07
N ASP A 635 -15.03 54.29 -36.32
CA ASP A 635 -14.72 55.71 -36.45
C ASP A 635 -14.85 56.22 -37.90
N GLY A 636 -14.88 55.29 -38.90
CA GLY A 636 -14.79 55.64 -40.34
C GLY A 636 -16.08 55.41 -41.12
N LEU A 637 -16.67 54.19 -41.03
CA LEU A 637 -17.79 53.77 -41.87
C LEU A 637 -19.03 54.68 -41.70
N TYR A 638 -19.55 55.19 -42.79
CA TYR A 638 -20.76 56.09 -42.86
C TYR A 638 -20.67 57.37 -42.01
N VAL A 639 -19.46 57.82 -41.69
CA VAL A 639 -19.28 59.10 -40.96
C VAL A 639 -19.39 60.27 -41.91
N GLY A 640 -20.44 61.00 -41.89
CA GLY A 640 -20.74 62.12 -42.78
C GLY A 640 -21.70 61.72 -43.92
N GLU A 641 -21.26 61.76 -45.19
CA GLU A 641 -22.03 61.27 -46.30
C GLU A 641 -21.76 59.80 -46.54
N VAL A 642 -22.83 59.02 -46.64
CA VAL A 642 -22.76 57.54 -46.75
C VAL A 642 -22.01 57.12 -48.04
N SER A 643 -22.25 57.85 -49.11
CA SER A 643 -21.59 57.60 -50.44
C SER A 643 -20.07 57.87 -50.44
N SER A 644 -19.55 58.62 -49.51
CA SER A 644 -18.10 59.02 -49.46
C SER A 644 -17.28 58.21 -48.47
N THR A 645 -17.94 57.45 -47.61
CA THR A 645 -17.31 56.69 -46.52
C THR A 645 -17.83 55.25 -46.50
N ARG A 646 -17.64 54.54 -47.60
CA ARG A 646 -18.09 53.19 -47.85
C ARG A 646 -17.17 52.11 -47.27
N ILE A 647 -17.56 50.84 -47.32
CA ILE A 647 -16.96 49.72 -46.67
C ILE A 647 -15.62 49.27 -47.29
N GLU A 648 -15.31 49.67 -48.54
CA GLU A 648 -14.17 49.13 -49.30
C GLU A 648 -12.84 49.19 -48.57
N THR A 649 -12.55 50.31 -47.90
CA THR A 649 -11.30 50.45 -47.14
C THR A 649 -11.22 49.48 -45.97
N PHE A 650 -12.35 49.21 -45.31
CA PHE A 650 -12.42 48.21 -44.26
C PHE A 650 -12.21 46.78 -44.82
N LEU A 651 -12.82 46.47 -45.96
CA LEU A 651 -12.68 45.20 -46.63
C LEU A 651 -11.22 44.90 -47.07
N GLN A 652 -10.53 45.89 -47.61
CA GLN A 652 -9.13 45.76 -48.02
C GLN A 652 -8.20 45.42 -46.83
N GLU A 653 -8.36 46.09 -45.72
CA GLU A 653 -7.53 45.77 -44.53
C GLU A 653 -7.99 44.45 -43.85
N LEU A 654 -9.29 44.16 -43.85
CA LEU A 654 -9.78 42.89 -43.37
C LEU A 654 -9.22 41.70 -44.16
N GLU A 655 -9.16 41.83 -45.51
CA GLU A 655 -8.59 40.82 -46.42
C GLU A 655 -7.12 40.52 -46.09
N GLN A 656 -6.31 41.54 -45.85
CA GLN A 656 -4.91 41.38 -45.46
C GLN A 656 -4.79 40.59 -44.14
N TYR A 657 -5.63 40.89 -43.14
CA TYR A 657 -5.63 40.13 -41.89
C TYR A 657 -6.11 38.71 -42.09
N LEU A 658 -7.10 38.46 -42.98
CA LEU A 658 -7.58 37.10 -43.30
C LEU A 658 -6.45 36.28 -43.96
N GLU A 659 -5.63 36.87 -44.86
CA GLU A 659 -4.45 36.20 -45.40
C GLU A 659 -3.42 35.82 -44.32
N ILE A 660 -3.09 36.77 -43.44
CA ILE A 660 -2.14 36.51 -42.33
C ILE A 660 -2.67 35.40 -41.42
N ILE A 661 -3.94 35.47 -41.06
CA ILE A 661 -4.60 34.47 -40.20
C ILE A 661 -4.63 33.11 -40.88
N SER A 662 -5.00 33.06 -42.17
CA SER A 662 -5.10 31.85 -42.99
C SER A 662 -3.76 31.15 -43.14
N SER A 663 -2.65 31.90 -43.23
CA SER A 663 -1.31 31.33 -43.29
C SER A 663 -0.77 30.92 -41.94
N THR A 664 -1.23 31.53 -40.85
CA THR A 664 -0.70 31.30 -39.50
C THR A 664 -1.47 30.21 -38.72
N VAL A 665 -2.78 30.15 -38.93
CA VAL A 665 -3.66 29.23 -38.17
C VAL A 665 -3.67 27.83 -38.80
N HIS A 666 -3.59 26.80 -37.97
CA HIS A 666 -3.65 25.41 -38.41
C HIS A 666 -4.98 25.09 -39.13
N ASP A 667 -4.90 24.31 -40.23
CA ASP A 667 -6.01 24.01 -41.16
C ASP A 667 -7.30 23.56 -40.48
N LYS A 668 -7.19 22.69 -39.47
CA LYS A 668 -8.36 22.13 -38.74
C LYS A 668 -9.16 23.15 -37.94
N VAL A 669 -8.59 24.31 -37.63
CA VAL A 669 -9.28 25.38 -36.88
C VAL A 669 -9.44 26.66 -37.69
N ARG A 670 -8.83 26.76 -38.88
CA ARG A 670 -8.85 27.93 -39.76
C ARG A 670 -10.30 28.35 -40.06
N THR A 671 -11.12 27.47 -40.59
CA THR A 671 -12.52 27.74 -40.89
C THR A 671 -13.28 28.30 -39.70
N ARG A 672 -13.01 27.78 -38.47
CA ARG A 672 -13.66 28.26 -37.25
C ARG A 672 -13.27 29.69 -36.94
N VAL A 673 -12.00 30.07 -37.10
CA VAL A 673 -11.54 31.46 -36.88
C VAL A 673 -12.18 32.39 -37.89
N ILE A 674 -12.18 32.02 -39.17
CA ILE A 674 -12.78 32.82 -40.24
C ILE A 674 -14.28 33.02 -40.02
N VAL A 675 -15.01 31.99 -39.61
CA VAL A 675 -16.45 32.10 -39.29
C VAL A 675 -16.70 33.08 -38.13
N GLN A 676 -15.83 33.05 -37.09
CA GLN A 676 -15.98 34.03 -36.01
C GLN A 676 -15.63 35.47 -36.43
N ILE A 677 -14.67 35.65 -37.32
CA ILE A 677 -14.35 36.95 -37.91
C ILE A 677 -15.52 37.45 -38.75
N MET A 678 -16.12 36.63 -39.59
CA MET A 678 -17.32 36.95 -40.36
C MET A 678 -18.46 37.37 -39.40
N HIS A 679 -18.72 36.59 -38.35
CA HIS A 679 -19.75 36.90 -37.37
C HIS A 679 -19.48 38.25 -36.67
N ALA A 680 -18.25 38.49 -36.23
CA ALA A 680 -17.86 39.77 -35.61
C ALA A 680 -17.98 40.94 -36.59
N SER A 681 -17.68 40.73 -37.89
CA SER A 681 -17.83 41.74 -38.94
C SER A 681 -19.27 42.08 -39.16
N PHE A 682 -20.19 41.10 -39.20
CA PHE A 682 -21.62 41.33 -39.29
C PHE A 682 -22.17 42.03 -38.05
N ASP A 683 -21.73 41.64 -36.84
CA ASP A 683 -22.10 42.31 -35.62
C ASP A 683 -21.59 43.77 -35.62
N GLY A 684 -20.36 43.99 -36.09
CA GLY A 684 -19.76 45.31 -36.21
C GLY A 684 -20.49 46.21 -37.20
N PHE A 685 -20.89 45.66 -38.34
CA PHE A 685 -21.69 46.33 -39.33
C PHE A 685 -23.06 46.77 -38.79
N LEU A 686 -23.78 45.86 -38.15
CA LEU A 686 -25.04 46.20 -37.46
C LEU A 686 -24.86 47.22 -36.34
N PHE A 687 -23.75 47.08 -35.61
CA PHE A 687 -23.44 48.01 -34.51
C PHE A 687 -23.19 49.43 -35.04
N VAL A 688 -22.57 49.58 -36.18
CA VAL A 688 -22.40 50.86 -36.84
C VAL A 688 -23.75 51.43 -37.28
N LEU A 689 -24.63 50.62 -37.84
CA LEU A 689 -25.97 51.03 -38.34
C LEU A 689 -26.90 51.42 -37.19
N LEU A 690 -26.90 50.66 -36.09
CA LEU A 690 -27.88 50.82 -35.00
C LEU A 690 -27.34 51.53 -33.74
N ALA A 691 -26.02 51.61 -33.62
CA ALA A 691 -25.36 52.21 -32.41
C ALA A 691 -24.25 53.21 -32.79
N GLY A 692 -24.01 53.53 -34.07
CA GLY A 692 -22.89 54.31 -34.55
C GLY A 692 -22.78 55.76 -34.11
N GLY A 693 -23.68 56.21 -33.24
CA GLY A 693 -23.63 57.52 -32.63
C GLY A 693 -24.11 58.72 -33.49
N PRO A 694 -23.94 59.92 -33.03
CA PRO A 694 -24.52 61.13 -33.63
C PRO A 694 -23.87 61.57 -34.97
N SER A 695 -22.76 61.00 -35.36
CA SER A 695 -22.06 61.32 -36.63
C SER A 695 -22.68 60.67 -37.86
N ARG A 696 -23.65 59.75 -37.65
CA ARG A 696 -24.30 59.01 -38.76
C ARG A 696 -25.78 59.41 -38.88
N ALA A 697 -26.22 59.53 -40.10
CA ALA A 697 -27.59 59.81 -40.44
C ALA A 697 -27.93 59.20 -41.80
N PHE A 698 -28.94 58.33 -41.87
CA PHE A 698 -29.29 57.60 -43.07
C PHE A 698 -30.58 58.14 -43.71
N SER A 699 -30.58 58.40 -44.98
CA SER A 699 -31.76 58.67 -45.79
C SER A 699 -32.32 57.41 -46.42
N LEU A 700 -33.52 57.41 -46.95
CA LEU A 700 -34.08 56.30 -47.72
C LEU A 700 -33.24 55.93 -48.92
N GLN A 701 -32.55 56.89 -49.54
CA GLN A 701 -31.66 56.68 -50.67
C GLN A 701 -30.35 55.96 -50.30
N ASP A 702 -29.91 56.05 -49.10
CA ASP A 702 -28.68 55.37 -48.58
C ASP A 702 -28.90 53.89 -48.37
N SER A 703 -30.13 53.38 -48.32
CA SER A 703 -30.44 51.96 -48.11
C SER A 703 -29.85 51.07 -49.21
N SER A 704 -29.86 51.47 -50.45
CA SER A 704 -29.26 50.69 -51.54
C SER A 704 -27.71 50.62 -51.44
N ILE A 705 -27.04 51.64 -50.91
CA ILE A 705 -25.60 51.64 -50.67
C ILE A 705 -25.26 50.73 -49.53
N ILE A 706 -26.09 50.74 -48.45
CA ILE A 706 -25.90 49.91 -47.31
C ILE A 706 -26.08 48.42 -47.70
N GLU A 707 -27.07 48.09 -48.55
CA GLU A 707 -27.28 46.71 -49.03
C GLU A 707 -26.12 46.24 -49.96
N GLU A 708 -25.62 47.14 -50.83
CA GLU A 708 -24.46 46.84 -51.68
C GLU A 708 -23.19 46.60 -50.80
N ASP A 709 -22.93 47.44 -49.83
CA ASP A 709 -21.80 47.29 -48.92
C ASP A 709 -21.91 45.99 -48.10
N PHE A 710 -23.08 45.61 -47.67
CA PHE A 710 -23.28 44.32 -47.01
C PHE A 710 -23.05 43.14 -47.95
N LYS A 711 -23.46 43.25 -49.19
CA LYS A 711 -23.19 42.26 -50.22
C LYS A 711 -21.68 42.13 -50.45
N LEU A 712 -20.94 43.22 -50.58
CA LEU A 712 -19.48 43.22 -50.72
C LEU A 712 -18.82 42.54 -49.48
N LEU A 713 -19.35 42.79 -48.29
CA LEU A 713 -18.86 42.14 -47.07
C LEU A 713 -19.13 40.62 -47.08
N THR A 714 -20.28 40.17 -47.57
CA THR A 714 -20.57 38.72 -47.71
C THR A 714 -19.74 38.10 -48.81
N ASP A 715 -19.52 38.78 -49.92
CA ASP A 715 -18.75 38.32 -51.08
C ASP A 715 -17.25 38.13 -50.71
N LEU A 716 -16.68 38.96 -49.82
CA LEU A 716 -15.35 38.77 -49.29
C LEU A 716 -15.17 37.40 -48.62
N PHE A 717 -16.14 36.99 -47.79
CA PHE A 717 -16.08 35.70 -47.09
C PHE A 717 -16.41 34.52 -48.00
N TRP A 718 -17.18 34.72 -49.09
CA TRP A 718 -17.50 33.71 -50.07
C TRP A 718 -16.34 33.48 -51.07
N SER A 719 -15.59 34.55 -51.36
CA SER A 719 -14.41 34.53 -52.23
C SER A 719 -14.59 33.72 -53.53
N ASN A 720 -15.71 33.95 -54.25
CA ASN A 720 -16.09 33.22 -55.47
C ASN A 720 -16.16 31.68 -55.32
N GLY A 721 -16.40 31.17 -54.11
CA GLY A 721 -16.51 29.74 -53.81
C GLY A 721 -15.23 29.15 -53.16
N ASP A 722 -14.13 29.86 -53.13
CA ASP A 722 -12.88 29.44 -52.45
C ASP A 722 -12.89 29.72 -50.94
N GLY A 723 -13.87 30.49 -50.46
CA GLY A 723 -14.02 30.91 -49.08
C GLY A 723 -14.93 30.00 -48.25
N LEU A 724 -15.81 30.62 -47.44
CA LEU A 724 -16.78 29.90 -46.63
C LEU A 724 -17.97 29.41 -47.47
N PRO A 725 -18.54 28.26 -47.12
CA PRO A 725 -19.76 27.77 -47.77
C PRO A 725 -20.91 28.79 -47.70
N ALA A 726 -21.64 28.98 -48.83
CA ALA A 726 -22.74 29.95 -48.94
C ALA A 726 -23.82 29.72 -47.85
N GLU A 727 -24.15 28.44 -47.53
CA GLU A 727 -25.11 28.09 -46.50
C GLU A 727 -24.72 28.60 -45.11
N LEU A 728 -23.40 28.58 -44.80
CA LEU A 728 -22.87 29.05 -43.56
C LEU A 728 -22.93 30.57 -43.45
N ILE A 729 -22.60 31.28 -44.57
CA ILE A 729 -22.71 32.72 -44.67
C ILE A 729 -24.17 33.15 -44.52
N GLU A 730 -25.09 32.47 -45.19
CA GLU A 730 -26.53 32.73 -45.12
C GLU A 730 -27.04 32.58 -43.71
N LYS A 731 -26.70 31.49 -43.05
CA LYS A 731 -27.06 31.24 -41.64
C LYS A 731 -26.62 32.35 -40.69
N HIS A 732 -25.41 32.84 -40.81
CA HIS A 732 -24.87 33.88 -39.94
C HIS A 732 -25.27 35.29 -40.34
N SER A 733 -25.64 35.53 -41.61
CA SER A 733 -26.13 36.80 -42.10
C SER A 733 -27.60 37.08 -41.80
N THR A 734 -28.33 36.11 -41.31
CA THR A 734 -29.80 36.19 -41.09
C THR A 734 -30.20 37.44 -40.30
N THR A 735 -29.51 37.77 -39.22
CA THR A 735 -29.82 38.95 -38.41
C THR A 735 -29.67 40.26 -39.19
N VAL A 736 -28.58 40.36 -39.98
CA VAL A 736 -28.34 41.57 -40.78
C VAL A 736 -29.42 41.67 -41.88
N ARG A 737 -29.68 40.58 -42.61
CA ARG A 737 -30.69 40.54 -43.70
C ARG A 737 -32.09 40.88 -43.23
N VAL A 738 -32.44 40.57 -41.99
CA VAL A 738 -33.75 40.87 -41.42
C VAL A 738 -33.85 42.32 -40.98
N VAL A 739 -32.73 42.96 -40.58
CA VAL A 739 -32.68 44.34 -40.14
C VAL A 739 -32.52 45.32 -41.30
N LEU A 740 -31.75 44.97 -42.36
CA LEU A 740 -31.51 45.87 -43.51
C LEU A 740 -32.78 46.42 -44.13
N PRO A 741 -33.87 45.65 -44.36
CA PRO A 741 -35.11 46.17 -44.96
C PRO A 741 -35.71 47.36 -44.18
N LEU A 742 -35.42 47.48 -42.82
CA LEU A 742 -35.91 48.62 -42.05
C LEU A 742 -35.38 49.96 -42.52
N PHE A 743 -34.21 49.97 -43.18
CA PHE A 743 -33.63 51.23 -43.73
C PHE A 743 -34.31 51.64 -45.02
N HIS A 744 -34.95 50.72 -45.75
CA HIS A 744 -35.67 50.94 -46.99
C HIS A 744 -37.18 51.27 -46.79
N MET A 745 -37.73 50.85 -45.61
CA MET A 745 -39.16 51.08 -45.28
C MET A 745 -39.44 52.54 -45.02
N ASP A 746 -40.68 52.93 -45.35
CA ASP A 746 -41.17 54.27 -45.07
C ASP A 746 -41.18 54.62 -43.59
N THR A 747 -40.81 55.84 -43.25
CA THR A 747 -40.66 56.28 -41.84
C THR A 747 -41.98 56.21 -41.04
N GLU A 748 -43.10 56.55 -41.70
CA GLU A 748 -44.40 56.50 -41.02
C GLU A 748 -44.81 55.08 -40.69
N TYR A 749 -44.52 54.14 -41.61
CA TYR A 749 -44.74 52.71 -41.35
C TYR A 749 -43.92 52.20 -40.16
N ILE A 750 -42.60 52.57 -40.05
CA ILE A 750 -41.75 52.17 -38.92
C ILE A 750 -42.24 52.78 -37.61
N ILE A 751 -42.76 54.03 -37.67
CA ILE A 751 -43.36 54.70 -36.51
C ILE A 751 -44.61 53.95 -36.00
N GLN A 752 -45.42 53.49 -36.96
CA GLN A 752 -46.63 52.74 -36.64
C GLN A 752 -46.24 51.38 -36.01
N GLN A 753 -45.38 50.60 -36.63
CA GLN A 753 -44.92 49.33 -36.12
C GLN A 753 -44.26 49.47 -34.72
N PHE A 754 -43.40 50.49 -34.56
CA PHE A 754 -42.76 50.76 -33.29
C PHE A 754 -43.80 51.08 -32.19
N SER A 755 -44.80 51.85 -32.52
CA SER A 755 -45.84 52.23 -31.56
C SER A 755 -46.68 51.02 -31.16
N GLU A 756 -47.08 50.19 -32.12
CA GLU A 756 -47.85 48.99 -31.89
C GLU A 756 -47.08 48.01 -30.99
N LEU A 757 -45.83 47.61 -31.36
CA LEU A 757 -44.99 46.71 -30.61
C LEU A 757 -44.66 47.24 -29.18
N THR A 758 -44.42 48.54 -29.09
CA THR A 758 -44.09 49.14 -27.80
C THR A 758 -45.28 49.13 -26.85
N MET A 759 -46.48 49.38 -27.41
CA MET A 759 -47.74 49.31 -26.65
C MET A 759 -48.09 47.87 -26.26
N GLU A 760 -47.85 46.92 -27.14
CA GLU A 760 -48.08 45.48 -26.86
C GLU A 760 -47.17 44.98 -25.75
N MET A 761 -45.88 45.28 -25.86
CA MET A 761 -44.86 44.71 -24.91
C MET A 761 -44.78 45.42 -23.58
N TYR A 762 -44.99 46.72 -23.55
CA TYR A 762 -44.76 47.57 -22.36
C TYR A 762 -46.01 48.31 -21.84
N GLY A 763 -47.12 48.17 -22.51
CA GLY A 763 -48.41 48.82 -22.17
C GLY A 763 -48.45 50.32 -22.39
N SER A 764 -49.63 50.93 -22.21
CA SER A 764 -49.78 52.36 -22.36
C SER A 764 -49.38 53.11 -21.07
N SER A 765 -48.51 54.12 -21.18
CA SER A 765 -48.25 55.04 -20.10
C SER A 765 -49.40 56.06 -19.97
N ALA A 766 -49.92 56.30 -18.79
CA ALA A 766 -51.00 57.20 -18.50
C ALA A 766 -50.72 58.68 -18.88
N LYS A 767 -49.56 59.03 -19.47
CA LYS A 767 -49.10 60.37 -19.84
C LYS A 767 -48.82 60.54 -21.32
N SER A 768 -49.57 59.96 -22.22
CA SER A 768 -49.46 60.17 -23.67
C SER A 768 -48.06 59.99 -24.33
N ARG A 769 -47.06 59.51 -23.59
CA ARG A 769 -45.72 59.21 -24.11
C ARG A 769 -45.50 57.70 -24.09
N LEU A 770 -44.90 57.20 -25.20
CA LEU A 770 -44.54 55.79 -25.28
C LEU A 770 -43.40 55.49 -24.28
N PRO A 771 -43.40 54.36 -23.60
CA PRO A 771 -42.30 53.90 -22.78
C PRO A 771 -41.00 53.74 -23.58
N LEU A 772 -39.85 54.07 -23.01
CA LEU A 772 -38.57 53.89 -23.65
C LEU A 772 -38.18 52.41 -23.56
N PRO A 773 -38.08 51.69 -24.67
CA PRO A 773 -37.68 50.29 -24.67
C PRO A 773 -36.27 50.12 -24.05
N PRO A 774 -36.01 49.08 -23.24
CA PRO A 774 -34.69 48.77 -22.76
C PRO A 774 -33.74 48.45 -23.92
N THR A 775 -32.45 48.64 -23.72
CA THR A 775 -31.42 48.28 -24.71
C THR A 775 -31.40 46.75 -24.85
N ALA A 776 -31.73 46.30 -26.05
CA ALA A 776 -31.70 44.88 -26.40
C ALA A 776 -30.24 44.43 -26.76
N GLU A 777 -29.88 43.22 -26.40
CA GLU A 777 -28.65 42.59 -26.85
C GLU A 777 -28.78 41.91 -28.22
N GLN A 778 -30.03 41.70 -28.68
CA GLN A 778 -30.35 41.12 -29.98
C GLN A 778 -31.08 42.09 -30.91
N TRP A 779 -30.68 42.11 -32.17
CA TRP A 779 -31.29 42.98 -33.16
C TRP A 779 -32.37 42.24 -33.95
N SER A 780 -33.58 42.76 -33.95
CA SER A 780 -34.72 42.17 -34.68
C SER A 780 -35.72 43.24 -35.06
N PRO A 781 -36.40 43.14 -36.24
CA PRO A 781 -37.50 44.03 -36.59
C PRO A 781 -38.69 43.98 -35.65
N ARG A 782 -38.83 42.92 -34.86
CA ARG A 782 -39.88 42.77 -33.84
C ARG A 782 -39.45 43.30 -32.47
N GLU A 783 -38.25 43.84 -32.36
CA GLU A 783 -37.71 44.43 -31.15
C GLU A 783 -37.92 45.93 -31.17
N PRO A 784 -38.69 46.52 -30.25
CA PRO A 784 -38.91 47.97 -30.19
C PRO A 784 -37.64 48.81 -30.12
N ASN A 785 -36.59 48.31 -29.45
CA ASN A 785 -35.31 49.02 -29.36
C ASN A 785 -34.60 49.12 -30.72
N THR A 786 -34.67 48.05 -31.54
CA THR A 786 -34.13 48.07 -32.91
C THR A 786 -34.82 49.12 -33.79
N LEU A 787 -36.16 49.14 -33.77
CA LEU A 787 -36.93 50.13 -34.53
C LEU A 787 -36.68 51.59 -34.03
N LEU A 788 -36.60 51.78 -32.72
CA LEU A 788 -36.26 53.06 -32.14
C LEU A 788 -34.89 53.58 -32.60
N ARG A 789 -33.90 52.70 -32.71
CA ARG A 789 -32.54 53.08 -33.16
C ARG A 789 -32.54 53.42 -34.66
N VAL A 790 -33.25 52.67 -35.48
CA VAL A 790 -33.42 53.03 -36.91
C VAL A 790 -34.07 54.42 -37.01
N LEU A 791 -35.11 54.72 -36.22
CA LEU A 791 -35.72 56.05 -36.20
C LEU A 791 -34.78 57.14 -35.71
N CYS A 792 -33.93 56.86 -34.72
CA CYS A 792 -32.95 57.81 -34.19
C CYS A 792 -31.90 58.21 -35.24
N TYR A 793 -31.52 57.33 -36.10
CA TYR A 793 -30.51 57.55 -37.17
C TYR A 793 -31.14 57.91 -38.54
N ARG A 794 -32.46 57.89 -38.66
CA ARG A 794 -33.16 58.29 -39.87
C ARG A 794 -33.07 59.81 -40.06
N ASN A 795 -32.53 60.25 -41.20
CA ASN A 795 -32.46 61.69 -41.58
C ASN A 795 -33.78 62.18 -42.21
N ASP A 796 -34.86 62.14 -41.46
CA ASP A 796 -36.21 62.47 -41.87
C ASP A 796 -36.93 63.36 -40.84
N GLU A 797 -37.79 64.26 -41.33
CA GLU A 797 -38.54 65.16 -40.50
C GLU A 797 -39.60 64.46 -39.67
N ALA A 798 -40.24 63.43 -40.23
CA ALA A 798 -41.26 62.64 -39.59
C ALA A 798 -40.69 61.93 -38.37
N ALA A 799 -39.53 61.23 -38.50
CA ALA A 799 -38.80 60.60 -37.42
C ALA A 799 -38.37 61.60 -36.31
N ALA A 800 -37.81 62.75 -36.75
CA ALA A 800 -37.38 63.79 -35.80
C ALA A 800 -38.53 64.40 -34.97
N LYS A 801 -39.72 64.62 -35.60
CA LYS A 801 -40.93 65.12 -34.94
C LYS A 801 -41.48 64.09 -33.97
N PHE A 802 -41.55 62.81 -34.39
CA PHE A 802 -42.00 61.70 -33.53
C PHE A 802 -41.14 61.53 -32.31
N LEU A 803 -39.81 61.45 -32.44
CA LEU A 803 -38.84 61.30 -31.37
C LEU A 803 -38.88 62.49 -30.39
N LYS A 804 -39.07 63.76 -30.91
CA LYS A 804 -39.22 64.92 -30.07
C LYS A 804 -40.49 64.89 -29.21
N LYS A 805 -41.57 64.37 -29.80
CA LYS A 805 -42.88 64.29 -29.15
C LYS A 805 -42.88 63.28 -28.00
N HIS A 806 -42.23 62.12 -28.23
CA HIS A 806 -42.37 60.99 -27.30
C HIS A 806 -41.19 60.83 -26.31
N TYR A 807 -39.92 61.25 -26.66
CA TYR A 807 -38.76 60.86 -25.92
C TYR A 807 -37.82 61.98 -25.49
N ASN A 808 -38.00 63.19 -25.72
CA ASN A 808 -37.11 64.29 -25.35
C ASN A 808 -35.61 63.98 -25.54
N LEU A 809 -35.24 63.26 -26.61
CA LEU A 809 -33.88 62.89 -26.91
C LEU A 809 -33.05 64.12 -27.28
N PRO A 810 -31.75 64.23 -26.88
CA PRO A 810 -30.90 65.35 -27.25
C PRO A 810 -30.76 65.35 -28.78
N ARG A 811 -30.66 66.55 -29.33
CA ARG A 811 -30.36 66.72 -30.74
C ARG A 811 -28.90 66.34 -30.99
N LYS A 812 -28.65 65.86 -32.19
CA LYS A 812 -27.29 65.76 -32.74
C LYS A 812 -26.70 67.18 -32.73
N VAL A 813 -25.58 67.39 -32.02
CA VAL A 813 -24.81 68.65 -32.04
C VAL A 813 -23.80 68.61 -33.18
#